data_6da3c09684e8417502df05e6abe57dd8
#
_entry.id   6da3c09684e8417502df05e6abe57dd8
#
_cell.length_a   1.000
_cell.length_b   1.000
_cell.length_c   1.000
_cell.angle_alpha   90.00
_cell.angle_beta   90.00
_cell.angle_gamma   90.00
#
_symmetry.space_group_name_H-M   'P 1'
#
loop_
_entity.id
_entity.type
_entity.pdbx_description
1 polymer ?
#
loop_
_entity_poly.entity_id
_entity_poly.type
_entity_poly.pdbx_seq_one_letter_code
_entity_poly.pdbx_strand_id
1 'polypeptide(L)'
;MRRNNKQLIAVLLAAAMVFTGCAPAASTGDASGTGATETAAAANADTAEVQTEETEAAEGQSGDETSVLEALAEENPEQEDSNPVVYDDGTPWLDTSLYLGDDSIMPEESSAADDFYYYVNKEFLEDAEKRFNPNGITISELSEANPFDFEGYAALIDDESNTSDAARIMREITSITTSQKANAKGVQEASVFLTDLDQVETLDQLTDFIVSHPYYMFDSEHYVCYQIYGLTLVAYGKDSKDITKTAAGFDNIKLILKDTSEYEERTSIGANEELNAGTLLNAGYAWMLRYDLDPSKDLADTLDIEKRYMEGIDSQDAYAMDYYEKSYNPVTQEELASKYSAYPFAQIAANLTHDVEILIDSNPAFCANLDKLYTEENLDILKESIRVQYVLNTLQLMSFSGYYYANTIRNFDYPRYHVTVTNPSAGEEEAPAAAATGEESAQYATEEPTLGAGTDMELTEEEAAEASTEMPAPQGEEETVFPYHDQLLEVLKENYGSDDMAQAFTADACANIYYEPLTQLVAEKVDSAQMKTDVDEMCRNIIKEYHGIINRQEWLSDETRAKAIEKIDNMTVRTLFPNSYSDMSGLSFEGLSYYGVFQKLIDTSISTNLYAIRNPGQIDLWPASPLLTNAFYSPDDNSINICYGIMGGSCYAADAEPEKNYGAIGTVIGHEISHAFDPQGAQFDKEGNMASWWTDEDFDAFNKRIDKMVDYFNNMVAFDGLHMNGPMVKGEVSADVTGLKAALETLLAVKPDADLETFYRQYASIWASKDKPGLDYYSLKTDEHPLGYQRVNVSVMQNDSFFETFGIKEGDNMYMAPEDRIAIWE
;
A
#
# COMPACT_ATOMS: atom_id res chain seq x y z
N MET A 1 26.31 -20.21 -1.88
CA MET A 1 26.50 -18.75 -1.97
C MET A 1 25.72 -18.12 -3.13
N ARG A 2 25.77 -18.61 -4.39
CA ARG A 2 24.99 -18.01 -5.50
C ARG A 2 23.46 -18.23 -5.46
N ARG A 3 22.95 -19.10 -4.64
CA ARG A 3 21.51 -19.41 -4.52
C ARG A 3 20.80 -18.49 -3.51
N ASN A 4 21.49 -18.03 -2.47
CA ASN A 4 20.90 -17.20 -1.43
C ASN A 4 20.65 -15.75 -1.85
N ASN A 5 21.38 -15.25 -2.87
CA ASN A 5 21.22 -13.87 -3.33
C ASN A 5 19.91 -13.64 -4.10
N LYS A 6 19.37 -14.68 -4.77
CA LYS A 6 18.09 -14.55 -5.48
C LYS A 6 16.89 -14.40 -4.53
N GLN A 7 16.96 -15.01 -3.36
CA GLN A 7 15.90 -14.91 -2.36
C GLN A 7 15.83 -13.52 -1.69
N LEU A 8 16.99 -12.88 -1.51
CA LEU A 8 17.06 -11.56 -0.90
C LEU A 8 16.43 -10.46 -1.76
N ILE A 9 16.49 -10.61 -3.08
CA ILE A 9 16.03 -9.65 -4.07
C ILE A 9 14.52 -9.74 -4.25
N ALA A 10 13.98 -10.95 -4.25
CA ALA A 10 12.54 -11.19 -4.27
C ALA A 10 11.83 -10.55 -3.07
N VAL A 11 12.49 -10.50 -1.93
CA VAL A 11 11.95 -9.98 -0.67
C VAL A 11 11.80 -8.46 -0.66
N LEU A 12 12.66 -7.71 -1.33
CA LEU A 12 12.50 -6.25 -1.46
C LEU A 12 11.36 -5.86 -2.40
N LEU A 13 11.07 -6.72 -3.39
CA LEU A 13 9.89 -6.60 -4.24
C LEU A 13 8.62 -7.02 -3.49
N ALA A 14 8.69 -8.06 -2.66
CA ALA A 14 7.54 -8.51 -1.87
C ALA A 14 7.08 -7.47 -0.83
N ALA A 15 8.00 -6.69 -0.29
CA ALA A 15 7.68 -5.61 0.62
C ALA A 15 6.83 -4.49 -0.02
N ALA A 16 7.00 -4.31 -1.34
CA ALA A 16 6.14 -3.43 -2.12
C ALA A 16 4.81 -4.08 -2.51
N MET A 17 4.66 -5.40 -2.36
CA MET A 17 3.53 -6.17 -2.85
C MET A 17 2.45 -6.48 -1.81
N VAL A 18 2.78 -6.43 -0.53
CA VAL A 18 1.82 -6.73 0.54
C VAL A 18 0.74 -5.66 0.67
N PHE A 19 0.96 -4.49 0.08
CA PHE A 19 0.10 -3.31 0.23
C PHE A 19 -0.54 -2.78 -1.06
N THR A 20 -0.56 -3.55 -2.14
CA THR A 20 -1.30 -3.16 -3.34
C THR A 20 -2.69 -3.75 -3.35
N GLY A 21 -3.50 -3.38 -2.37
CA GLY A 21 -4.94 -3.35 -2.55
C GLY A 21 -5.26 -2.37 -3.67
N CYS A 22 -6.23 -2.66 -4.50
CA CYS A 22 -6.72 -1.74 -5.51
C CYS A 22 -7.08 -0.41 -4.84
N ALA A 23 -6.12 0.51 -4.75
CA ALA A 23 -6.46 1.86 -4.33
C ALA A 23 -7.34 2.47 -5.42
N PRO A 24 -8.49 2.99 -5.06
CA PRO A 24 -9.30 3.72 -6.02
C PRO A 24 -8.52 4.95 -6.45
N ALA A 25 -8.24 5.04 -7.74
CA ALA A 25 -7.89 6.32 -8.31
C ALA A 25 -9.02 7.29 -7.98
N ALA A 26 -8.71 8.35 -7.26
CA ALA A 26 -9.69 9.37 -6.90
C ALA A 26 -10.30 9.90 -8.17
N SER A 27 -11.56 9.61 -8.38
CA SER A 27 -12.25 9.98 -9.58
C SER A 27 -13.63 10.52 -9.28
N THR A 28 -14.04 11.44 -10.02
CA THR A 28 -14.97 12.49 -9.73
C THR A 28 -16.05 12.64 -10.80
N GLY A 29 -17.18 12.93 -10.54
CA GLY A 29 -18.30 13.41 -10.89
C GLY A 29 -19.38 13.68 -11.76
N ASP A 30 -20.16 14.19 -12.07
CA ASP A 30 -21.26 15.12 -11.77
C ASP A 30 -22.67 14.76 -12.33
N ALA A 31 -23.59 15.34 -11.67
CA ALA A 31 -25.01 15.24 -11.90
C ALA A 31 -25.60 16.46 -12.60
N SER A 32 -26.63 16.26 -13.35
CA SER A 32 -27.70 17.26 -13.50
C SER A 32 -29.00 16.52 -13.73
N GLY A 33 -30.07 16.83 -13.16
CA GLY A 33 -30.71 17.86 -12.49
C GLY A 33 -32.23 17.74 -12.62
N THR A 34 -32.90 18.52 -11.90
CA THR A 34 -34.32 18.87 -11.94
C THR A 34 -35.34 17.83 -11.45
N GLY A 35 -35.91 18.09 -10.36
CA GLY A 35 -36.83 19.07 -9.93
C GLY A 35 -38.05 18.57 -9.19
N ALA A 36 -38.31 19.14 -8.05
CA ALA A 36 -39.60 19.42 -7.43
C ALA A 36 -40.43 18.20 -6.92
N THR A 37 -40.97 18.15 -5.79
CA THR A 37 -41.60 19.07 -4.86
C THR A 37 -42.08 18.34 -3.62
N GLU A 38 -41.89 18.99 -2.47
CA GLU A 38 -42.71 18.97 -1.25
C GLU A 38 -43.71 17.84 -0.97
N THR A 39 -43.60 17.20 0.20
CA THR A 39 -44.54 17.60 1.28
C THR A 39 -44.14 16.98 2.62
N ALA A 40 -44.25 17.85 3.63
CA ALA A 40 -44.06 17.58 5.04
C ALA A 40 -45.17 16.71 5.65
N ALA A 41 -44.84 15.97 6.68
CA ALA A 41 -45.71 15.82 7.84
C ALA A 41 -44.90 15.37 9.07
N ALA A 42 -45.13 16.12 10.11
CA ALA A 42 -44.56 16.11 11.44
C ALA A 42 -45.11 15.03 12.37
N ALA A 43 -44.43 14.95 13.52
CA ALA A 43 -44.85 14.57 14.86
C ALA A 43 -44.49 13.12 15.25
N ASN A 44 -43.92 12.82 16.38
CA ASN A 44 -44.02 13.40 17.73
C ASN A 44 -42.86 12.92 18.59
N ALA A 45 -42.47 13.77 19.52
CA ALA A 45 -41.55 13.51 20.62
C ALA A 45 -42.15 12.48 21.62
N ASP A 46 -41.27 11.74 22.28
CA ASP A 46 -41.47 11.40 23.67
C ASP A 46 -40.14 11.38 24.44
N THR A 47 -40.16 12.06 25.54
CA THR A 47 -39.05 12.37 26.43
C THR A 47 -38.88 11.25 27.47
N ALA A 48 -37.63 10.86 27.73
CA ALA A 48 -37.28 10.24 29.00
C ALA A 48 -36.00 10.86 29.56
N GLU A 49 -36.20 11.58 30.68
CA GLU A 49 -35.14 12.08 31.56
C GLU A 49 -34.35 10.92 32.19
N VAL A 50 -33.03 11.03 32.20
CA VAL A 50 -32.18 10.36 33.19
C VAL A 50 -31.23 11.37 33.79
N GLN A 51 -31.22 11.37 35.11
CA GLN A 51 -30.60 12.32 36.03
C GLN A 51 -29.07 12.27 35.99
N THR A 52 -28.49 13.43 36.07
CA THR A 52 -27.09 13.71 36.38
C THR A 52 -26.81 13.48 37.87
N GLU A 53 -25.77 12.72 38.18
CA GLU A 53 -25.07 12.82 39.47
C GLU A 53 -23.67 13.44 39.23
N GLU A 54 -23.51 14.60 39.84
CA GLU A 54 -22.22 15.28 40.01
C GLU A 54 -21.36 14.53 41.02
N THR A 55 -20.07 14.33 40.71
CA THR A 55 -19.05 14.14 41.75
C THR A 55 -17.85 15.05 41.45
N GLU A 56 -17.46 15.68 42.53
CA GLU A 56 -16.54 16.82 42.66
C GLU A 56 -15.11 16.57 42.23
N ALA A 57 -14.51 17.66 41.79
CA ALA A 57 -13.11 17.87 41.50
C ALA A 57 -12.18 17.60 42.70
N ALA A 58 -11.02 17.04 42.39
CA ALA A 58 -9.85 17.16 43.27
C ALA A 58 -8.69 17.73 42.45
N GLU A 59 -8.23 18.88 42.86
CA GLU A 59 -7.07 19.59 42.34
C GLU A 59 -5.75 18.89 42.66
N GLY A 60 -4.82 18.94 41.70
CA GLY A 60 -3.42 19.28 41.98
C GLY A 60 -2.41 18.17 41.93
N GLN A 61 -1.58 18.21 40.94
CA GLN A 61 -0.16 18.59 41.12
C GLN A 61 0.57 18.50 39.79
N SER A 62 1.30 19.56 39.47
CA SER A 62 2.27 19.65 38.39
C SER A 62 3.42 18.63 38.61
N GLY A 63 3.67 17.79 37.66
CA GLY A 63 4.84 16.92 37.61
C GLY A 63 5.51 17.06 36.25
N ASP A 64 6.80 17.06 36.29
CA ASP A 64 7.82 17.28 35.26
C ASP A 64 7.49 16.66 33.88
N GLU A 65 7.76 17.45 32.85
CA GLU A 65 7.74 17.04 31.45
C GLU A 65 8.93 16.10 31.18
N THR A 66 8.69 14.80 31.27
CA THR A 66 9.54 13.78 30.63
C THR A 66 9.17 13.71 29.15
N SER A 67 10.16 13.60 28.27
CA SER A 67 9.94 13.55 26.84
C SER A 67 9.00 12.38 26.47
N VAL A 68 8.20 12.55 25.45
CA VAL A 68 7.22 11.53 24.98
C VAL A 68 7.92 10.19 24.70
N LEU A 69 9.15 10.21 24.21
CA LEU A 69 9.97 9.02 23.96
C LEU A 69 10.44 8.32 25.25
N GLU A 70 10.74 9.07 26.34
CA GLU A 70 11.04 8.47 27.63
C GLU A 70 9.76 7.93 28.32
N ALA A 71 8.60 8.57 28.11
CA ALA A 71 7.32 8.08 28.61
C ALA A 71 6.90 6.77 27.92
N LEU A 72 7.15 6.63 26.61
CA LEU A 72 6.89 5.38 25.87
C LEU A 72 7.84 4.24 26.26
N ALA A 73 9.03 4.56 26.74
CA ALA A 73 9.98 3.57 27.27
C ALA A 73 9.70 3.15 28.72
N GLU A 74 9.02 4.01 29.53
CA GLU A 74 8.75 3.75 30.94
C GLU A 74 7.33 3.18 31.21
N GLU A 75 6.39 3.26 30.27
CA GLU A 75 5.03 2.71 30.43
C GLU A 75 4.88 1.25 29.92
N ASN A 76 5.95 0.49 29.85
CA ASN A 76 5.82 -0.95 29.77
C ASN A 76 5.95 -1.53 31.19
N PRO A 77 4.86 -1.61 31.97
CA PRO A 77 4.93 -2.33 33.22
C PRO A 77 5.27 -3.77 32.90
N GLU A 78 6.33 -4.26 33.53
CA GLU A 78 6.59 -5.69 33.61
C GLU A 78 5.28 -6.39 34.04
N GLN A 79 4.44 -6.75 33.08
CA GLN A 79 3.43 -7.76 33.30
C GLN A 79 4.19 -9.06 33.41
N GLU A 80 4.22 -9.58 34.64
CA GLU A 80 4.74 -10.90 34.92
C GLU A 80 4.10 -11.89 33.96
N ASP A 81 4.93 -12.52 33.20
CA ASP A 81 4.74 -13.53 32.19
C ASP A 81 3.60 -14.50 32.45
N SER A 82 2.59 -14.44 31.60
CA SER A 82 1.91 -15.64 31.20
C SER A 82 2.18 -15.87 29.71
N ASN A 83 3.25 -16.58 29.42
CA ASN A 83 3.68 -17.01 28.10
C ASN A 83 3.86 -15.91 27.03
N PRO A 84 5.01 -15.21 27.00
CA PRO A 84 5.34 -14.43 25.82
C PRO A 84 5.69 -15.43 24.69
N VAL A 85 5.10 -15.23 23.52
CA VAL A 85 5.63 -15.83 22.30
C VAL A 85 6.95 -15.11 22.03
N VAL A 86 8.06 -15.71 22.46
CA VAL A 86 9.40 -15.18 22.20
C VAL A 86 9.83 -15.68 20.84
N TYR A 87 9.81 -14.81 19.85
CA TYR A 87 10.48 -15.06 18.59
C TYR A 87 11.97 -14.90 18.82
N ASP A 88 12.65 -16.02 19.05
CA ASP A 88 14.09 -16.03 19.03
C ASP A 88 14.59 -16.40 17.63
N ASP A 89 15.82 -16.01 17.28
CA ASP A 89 16.44 -16.22 15.97
C ASP A 89 16.67 -17.72 15.63
N GLY A 90 16.11 -18.63 16.35
CA GLY A 90 16.24 -20.08 16.23
C GLY A 90 14.92 -20.81 16.01
N THR A 91 13.78 -20.16 16.20
CA THR A 91 12.48 -20.77 15.97
C THR A 91 12.12 -20.77 14.49
N PRO A 92 11.46 -21.84 14.01
CA PRO A 92 10.81 -21.78 12.71
C PRO A 92 9.89 -20.54 12.70
N TRP A 93 9.92 -19.80 11.59
CA TRP A 93 9.13 -18.59 11.40
C TRP A 93 7.69 -18.74 11.62
N LEU A 94 7.17 -19.88 11.22
CA LEU A 94 5.82 -20.24 11.50
C LEU A 94 5.77 -20.73 12.93
N ASP A 95 5.50 -19.82 13.82
CA ASP A 95 4.75 -20.17 14.98
C ASP A 95 3.31 -20.38 14.51
N THR A 96 2.95 -21.64 14.38
CA THR A 96 1.60 -22.02 13.98
C THR A 96 0.54 -21.52 14.94
N SER A 97 0.91 -21.18 16.17
CA SER A 97 0.05 -20.53 17.14
C SER A 97 -0.41 -19.15 16.69
N LEU A 98 0.36 -18.44 15.84
CA LEU A 98 -0.06 -17.16 15.26
C LEU A 98 -1.25 -17.32 14.32
N TYR A 99 -1.31 -18.41 13.57
CA TYR A 99 -2.39 -18.66 12.61
C TYR A 99 -3.56 -19.42 13.22
N LEU A 100 -3.34 -20.20 14.25
CA LEU A 100 -4.32 -21.13 14.78
C LEU A 100 -4.59 -20.94 16.29
N GLY A 101 -3.90 -20.04 16.95
CA GLY A 101 -4.12 -19.72 18.38
C GLY A 101 -3.65 -20.79 19.37
N ASP A 102 -3.03 -21.88 18.93
CA ASP A 102 -2.53 -22.96 19.80
C ASP A 102 -1.61 -23.91 19.02
N ASP A 103 -0.35 -24.05 19.43
CA ASP A 103 0.64 -25.02 18.91
C ASP A 103 0.14 -26.47 18.92
N SER A 104 -0.88 -26.77 19.71
CA SER A 104 -1.49 -28.10 19.79
C SER A 104 -2.42 -28.40 18.60
N ILE A 105 -2.76 -27.41 17.77
CA ILE A 105 -3.76 -27.56 16.70
C ILE A 105 -3.14 -27.96 15.39
N MET A 106 -1.81 -27.85 15.23
CA MET A 106 -1.08 -28.29 14.04
C MET A 106 -0.46 -29.66 14.27
N PRO A 107 -1.22 -30.73 14.10
CA PRO A 107 -0.67 -32.07 14.23
C PRO A 107 0.37 -32.31 13.13
N GLU A 108 1.40 -33.11 13.45
CA GLU A 108 2.37 -33.63 12.47
C GLU A 108 1.70 -34.25 11.22
N GLU A 109 0.41 -34.52 11.28
CA GLU A 109 -0.43 -35.10 10.22
C GLU A 109 -1.67 -34.22 10.00
N SER A 110 -1.52 -32.97 9.49
CA SER A 110 -2.66 -32.14 9.09
C SER A 110 -3.25 -32.66 7.76
N SER A 111 -4.56 -32.76 7.68
CA SER A 111 -5.28 -33.20 6.48
C SER A 111 -5.97 -32.03 5.78
N ALA A 112 -6.35 -32.22 4.52
CA ALA A 112 -7.14 -31.23 3.77
C ALA A 112 -8.49 -30.92 4.41
N ALA A 113 -8.97 -31.77 5.34
CA ALA A 113 -10.22 -31.58 6.05
C ALA A 113 -10.07 -30.72 7.32
N ASP A 114 -8.84 -30.59 7.83
CA ASP A 114 -8.53 -29.81 9.01
C ASP A 114 -8.17 -28.37 8.65
N ASP A 115 -7.20 -28.19 7.76
CA ASP A 115 -6.75 -26.91 7.21
C ASP A 115 -6.12 -27.13 5.83
N PHE A 116 -6.74 -26.62 4.78
CA PHE A 116 -6.29 -26.87 3.42
C PHE A 116 -5.04 -26.07 3.04
N TYR A 117 -4.95 -24.82 3.47
CA TYR A 117 -3.78 -23.99 3.22
C TYR A 117 -2.52 -24.62 3.82
N TYR A 118 -2.57 -25.00 5.08
CA TYR A 118 -1.45 -25.65 5.74
C TYR A 118 -1.15 -27.02 5.14
N TYR A 119 -2.17 -27.82 4.85
CA TYR A 119 -1.98 -29.14 4.23
C TYR A 119 -1.21 -29.08 2.91
N VAL A 120 -1.45 -28.05 2.09
CA VAL A 120 -0.74 -27.88 0.82
C VAL A 120 0.63 -27.26 1.03
N ASN A 121 0.76 -26.28 1.88
CA ASN A 121 1.94 -25.41 2.00
C ASN A 121 2.91 -25.84 3.13
N LYS A 122 2.66 -26.96 3.80
CA LYS A 122 3.45 -27.44 4.93
C LYS A 122 4.96 -27.43 4.66
N GLU A 123 5.39 -27.96 3.50
CA GLU A 123 6.80 -28.03 3.13
C GLU A 123 7.42 -26.64 2.98
N PHE A 124 6.69 -25.70 2.35
CA PHE A 124 7.12 -24.32 2.24
C PHE A 124 7.22 -23.63 3.61
N LEU A 125 6.21 -23.81 4.44
CA LEU A 125 6.10 -23.19 5.75
C LEU A 125 7.13 -23.72 6.75
N GLU A 126 7.45 -25.01 6.71
CA GLU A 126 8.46 -25.66 7.56
C GLU A 126 9.89 -25.56 7.02
N ASP A 127 10.08 -25.11 5.77
CA ASP A 127 11.40 -25.04 5.16
C ASP A 127 12.29 -24.02 5.90
N ALA A 128 13.32 -24.54 6.55
CA ALA A 128 14.27 -23.73 7.30
C ALA A 128 15.15 -22.85 6.41
N GLU A 129 15.29 -23.16 5.10
CA GLU A 129 16.00 -22.31 4.14
C GLU A 129 15.13 -21.11 3.69
N LYS A 130 13.82 -21.24 3.77
CA LYS A 130 12.84 -20.17 3.58
C LYS A 130 12.57 -19.44 4.90
N ARG A 131 13.55 -19.40 5.79
CA ARG A 131 13.46 -18.62 7.01
C ARG A 131 13.56 -17.16 6.71
N PHE A 132 12.92 -16.42 7.56
CA PHE A 132 13.04 -14.98 7.68
C PHE A 132 14.51 -14.55 7.58
N ASN A 133 14.75 -13.74 6.60
CA ASN A 133 15.96 -12.94 6.56
C ASN A 133 15.74 -11.77 7.53
N PRO A 134 16.64 -11.48 8.46
CA PRO A 134 16.53 -10.32 9.34
C PRO A 134 16.30 -9.01 8.57
N ASN A 135 16.60 -9.00 7.29
CA ASN A 135 16.35 -7.88 6.37
C ASN A 135 15.10 -8.07 5.48
N GLY A 136 14.35 -9.16 5.61
CA GLY A 136 13.14 -9.43 4.80
C GLY A 136 11.88 -9.26 5.61
N ILE A 137 10.76 -8.99 4.94
CA ILE A 137 9.45 -8.80 5.57
C ILE A 137 8.60 -10.04 5.36
N THR A 138 8.47 -10.43 4.12
CA THR A 138 7.67 -11.58 3.69
C THR A 138 8.48 -12.42 2.72
N ILE A 139 8.33 -13.73 2.81
CA ILE A 139 8.76 -14.67 1.76
C ILE A 139 7.50 -15.35 1.27
N SER A 140 7.17 -15.21 0.00
CA SER A 140 5.98 -15.81 -0.59
C SER A 140 6.31 -16.46 -1.94
N GLU A 141 5.52 -17.45 -2.33
CA GLU A 141 5.62 -18.02 -3.68
C GLU A 141 5.31 -16.96 -4.74
N LEU A 142 4.41 -16.04 -4.43
CA LEU A 142 4.06 -14.94 -5.33
C LEU A 142 5.25 -13.97 -5.51
N SER A 143 6.01 -13.68 -4.47
CA SER A 143 7.18 -12.79 -4.56
C SER A 143 8.29 -13.35 -5.45
N GLU A 144 8.36 -14.67 -5.63
CA GLU A 144 9.30 -15.34 -6.53
C GLU A 144 8.79 -15.43 -7.99
N ALA A 145 7.59 -14.89 -8.28
CA ALA A 145 6.95 -15.01 -9.58
C ALA A 145 7.52 -14.08 -10.66
N ASN A 146 8.34 -13.07 -10.32
CA ASN A 146 8.89 -12.18 -11.32
C ASN A 146 9.91 -12.90 -12.21
N PRO A 147 9.62 -13.04 -13.53
CA PRO A 147 10.51 -13.77 -14.42
C PRO A 147 11.76 -12.99 -14.82
N PHE A 148 11.88 -11.72 -14.41
CA PHE A 148 13.01 -10.85 -14.77
C PHE A 148 13.64 -10.26 -13.50
N ASP A 149 14.86 -10.68 -13.20
CA ASP A 149 15.58 -10.30 -12.00
C ASP A 149 16.41 -9.00 -12.15
N PHE A 150 16.93 -8.50 -11.04
CA PHE A 150 17.76 -7.30 -11.03
C PHE A 150 19.07 -7.43 -11.81
N GLU A 151 19.68 -8.62 -11.90
CA GLU A 151 20.85 -8.84 -12.77
C GLU A 151 20.46 -8.59 -14.24
N GLY A 152 19.22 -8.96 -14.59
CA GLY A 152 18.65 -8.68 -15.91
C GLY A 152 18.46 -7.18 -16.15
N TYR A 153 17.91 -6.44 -15.18
CA TYR A 153 17.74 -4.98 -15.30
C TYR A 153 19.10 -4.28 -15.48
N ALA A 154 20.09 -4.60 -14.62
CA ALA A 154 21.44 -4.06 -14.74
C ALA A 154 22.04 -4.33 -16.13
N ALA A 155 21.92 -5.56 -16.61
CA ALA A 155 22.44 -5.92 -17.93
C ALA A 155 21.76 -5.17 -19.10
N LEU A 156 20.48 -4.82 -18.98
CA LEU A 156 19.78 -4.01 -19.98
C LEU A 156 20.24 -2.55 -19.98
N ILE A 157 20.47 -2.00 -18.79
CA ILE A 157 20.91 -0.61 -18.61
C ILE A 157 22.34 -0.45 -19.12
N ASP A 158 23.23 -1.40 -18.85
CA ASP A 158 24.63 -1.37 -19.22
C ASP A 158 24.91 -1.73 -20.68
N ASP A 159 23.91 -2.20 -21.43
CA ASP A 159 24.07 -2.49 -22.86
C ASP A 159 24.25 -1.21 -23.66
N GLU A 160 25.51 -0.78 -23.79
CA GLU A 160 25.91 0.39 -24.61
C GLU A 160 25.55 0.25 -26.11
N SER A 161 25.25 -0.95 -26.58
CA SER A 161 24.83 -1.17 -27.96
C SER A 161 23.39 -0.75 -28.21
N ASN A 162 22.56 -0.67 -27.16
CA ASN A 162 21.22 -0.16 -27.23
C ASN A 162 21.21 1.38 -27.16
N THR A 163 20.87 2.02 -28.28
CA THR A 163 20.84 3.47 -28.45
C THR A 163 19.45 4.06 -28.42
N SER A 164 18.44 3.29 -27.97
CA SER A 164 17.06 3.79 -27.81
C SER A 164 16.97 4.91 -26.77
N ASP A 165 15.93 5.72 -26.85
CA ASP A 165 15.67 6.75 -25.84
C ASP A 165 15.43 6.15 -24.45
N ALA A 166 14.76 5.01 -24.38
CA ALA A 166 14.56 4.28 -23.13
C ALA A 166 15.90 3.91 -22.47
N ALA A 167 16.81 3.30 -23.24
CA ALA A 167 18.15 2.93 -22.74
C ALA A 167 18.98 4.15 -22.33
N ARG A 168 18.91 5.23 -23.11
CA ARG A 168 19.58 6.50 -22.78
C ARG A 168 19.06 7.06 -21.45
N ILE A 169 17.75 7.14 -21.28
CA ILE A 169 17.11 7.65 -20.07
C ILE A 169 17.52 6.82 -18.85
N MET A 170 17.43 5.50 -18.93
CA MET A 170 17.80 4.63 -17.80
C MET A 170 19.27 4.79 -17.43
N ARG A 171 20.19 4.90 -18.39
CA ARG A 171 21.61 5.20 -18.11
C ARG A 171 21.83 6.59 -17.50
N GLU A 172 21.12 7.63 -17.98
CA GLU A 172 21.20 8.97 -17.38
C GLU A 172 20.75 8.94 -15.92
N ILE A 173 19.60 8.34 -15.63
CA ILE A 173 19.04 8.21 -14.27
C ILE A 173 20.02 7.43 -13.38
N THR A 174 20.45 6.25 -13.80
CA THR A 174 21.35 5.39 -13.01
C THR A 174 22.67 6.10 -12.72
N SER A 175 23.26 6.78 -13.72
CA SER A 175 24.50 7.53 -13.55
C SER A 175 24.35 8.68 -12.53
N ILE A 176 23.17 9.30 -12.44
CA ILE A 176 22.93 10.39 -11.51
C ILE A 176 22.64 9.83 -10.10
N THR A 177 21.78 8.83 -10.01
CA THR A 177 21.33 8.27 -8.73
C THR A 177 22.45 7.54 -7.97
N THR A 178 23.42 6.97 -8.69
CA THR A 178 24.63 6.38 -8.11
C THR A 178 25.76 7.41 -7.89
N SER A 179 25.62 8.64 -8.36
CA SER A 179 26.64 9.69 -8.21
C SER A 179 26.61 10.34 -6.84
N GLN A 180 27.70 10.21 -6.09
CA GLN A 180 27.88 10.89 -4.80
C GLN A 180 27.63 12.40 -4.87
N LYS A 181 28.15 13.05 -5.91
CA LYS A 181 27.98 14.49 -6.15
C LYS A 181 26.51 14.86 -6.41
N ALA A 182 25.79 14.06 -7.18
CA ALA A 182 24.38 14.31 -7.47
C ALA A 182 23.50 14.08 -6.24
N ASN A 183 23.86 13.11 -5.41
CA ASN A 183 23.21 12.85 -4.13
C ASN A 183 23.40 14.03 -3.15
N ALA A 184 24.63 14.50 -2.95
CA ALA A 184 24.92 15.66 -2.10
C ALA A 184 24.17 16.92 -2.59
N LYS A 185 24.13 17.14 -3.93
CA LYS A 185 23.37 18.23 -4.54
C LYS A 185 21.86 18.06 -4.30
N GLY A 186 21.33 16.83 -4.34
CA GLY A 186 19.93 16.55 -4.09
C GLY A 186 19.51 16.92 -2.67
N VAL A 187 20.33 16.55 -1.67
CA VAL A 187 20.09 16.97 -0.27
C VAL A 187 20.09 18.49 -0.13
N GLN A 188 21.05 19.20 -0.77
CA GLN A 188 21.10 20.65 -0.75
C GLN A 188 19.85 21.28 -1.41
N GLU A 189 19.41 20.80 -2.56
CA GLU A 189 18.21 21.30 -3.22
C GLU A 189 16.95 21.03 -2.38
N ALA A 190 16.80 19.85 -1.81
CA ALA A 190 15.69 19.54 -0.92
C ALA A 190 15.68 20.42 0.35
N SER A 191 16.84 20.76 0.91
CA SER A 191 16.92 21.59 2.11
C SER A 191 16.53 23.07 1.90
N VAL A 192 16.48 23.55 0.66
CA VAL A 192 16.05 24.92 0.35
C VAL A 192 14.61 25.17 0.84
N PHE A 193 13.72 24.22 0.66
CA PHE A 193 12.34 24.31 1.14
C PHE A 193 12.29 24.64 2.64
N LEU A 194 13.07 23.94 3.46
CA LEU A 194 13.12 24.16 4.90
C LEU A 194 13.71 25.54 5.24
N THR A 195 14.75 25.95 4.53
CA THR A 195 15.37 27.26 4.72
C THR A 195 14.39 28.39 4.42
N ASP A 196 13.58 28.26 3.37
CA ASP A 196 12.60 29.26 2.99
C ASP A 196 11.40 29.26 3.96
N LEU A 197 10.99 28.09 4.45
CA LEU A 197 9.96 27.96 5.48
C LEU A 197 10.38 28.65 6.82
N ASP A 198 11.65 28.57 7.19
CA ASP A 198 12.16 29.25 8.39
C ASP A 198 12.03 30.77 8.33
N GLN A 199 12.04 31.37 7.14
CA GLN A 199 11.90 32.82 6.97
C GLN A 199 10.44 33.30 7.11
N VAL A 200 9.48 32.40 7.23
CA VAL A 200 8.07 32.71 7.38
C VAL A 200 7.79 33.17 8.83
N GLU A 201 7.33 34.42 8.98
CA GLU A 201 7.04 35.06 10.27
C GLU A 201 5.55 35.38 10.49
N THR A 202 4.72 35.34 9.42
CA THR A 202 3.31 35.67 9.47
C THR A 202 2.48 34.69 8.64
N LEU A 203 1.17 34.64 8.91
CA LEU A 203 0.25 33.78 8.15
C LEU A 203 0.16 34.16 6.67
N ASP A 204 0.23 35.47 6.35
CA ASP A 204 0.28 35.94 4.96
C ASP A 204 1.52 35.42 4.22
N GLN A 205 2.69 35.43 4.90
CA GLN A 205 3.92 34.86 4.35
C GLN A 205 3.83 33.34 4.21
N LEU A 206 3.16 32.64 5.16
CA LEU A 206 2.91 31.21 5.05
C LEU A 206 2.00 30.91 3.86
N THR A 207 0.99 31.74 3.62
CA THR A 207 0.12 31.62 2.44
C THR A 207 0.93 31.74 1.15
N ASP A 208 1.77 32.79 1.03
CA ASP A 208 2.63 32.97 -0.14
C ASP A 208 3.61 31.80 -0.31
N PHE A 209 4.16 31.29 0.79
CA PHE A 209 5.05 30.12 0.80
C PHE A 209 4.33 28.88 0.27
N ILE A 210 3.18 28.50 0.84
CA ILE A 210 2.40 27.32 0.43
C ILE A 210 2.09 27.34 -1.07
N VAL A 211 1.65 28.49 -1.59
CA VAL A 211 1.26 28.63 -2.99
C VAL A 211 2.46 28.58 -3.94
N SER A 212 3.63 29.07 -3.51
CA SER A 212 4.84 29.19 -4.35
C SER A 212 5.84 28.04 -4.19
N HIS A 213 5.69 27.20 -3.18
CA HIS A 213 6.59 26.07 -2.90
C HIS A 213 5.87 24.71 -2.88
N PRO A 214 5.12 24.34 -3.93
CA PRO A 214 4.64 22.98 -4.03
C PRO A 214 5.82 22.03 -4.24
N TYR A 215 5.66 20.79 -3.75
CA TYR A 215 6.62 19.75 -4.02
C TYR A 215 5.90 18.46 -4.46
N TYR A 216 6.62 17.54 -5.08
CA TYR A 216 6.06 16.29 -5.52
C TYR A 216 6.34 15.19 -4.50
N MET A 217 5.35 14.31 -4.31
CA MET A 217 5.42 13.13 -3.49
C MET A 217 5.05 11.90 -4.33
N PHE A 218 5.76 10.80 -4.11
CA PHE A 218 5.39 9.50 -4.61
C PHE A 218 4.93 8.62 -3.45
N ASP A 219 3.72 8.15 -3.53
CA ASP A 219 3.20 7.14 -2.63
C ASP A 219 3.53 5.76 -3.16
N SER A 220 4.51 5.09 -2.54
CA SER A 220 4.95 3.76 -2.95
C SER A 220 3.98 2.65 -2.56
N GLU A 221 3.04 2.90 -1.65
CA GLU A 221 2.01 1.92 -1.28
C GLU A 221 0.93 1.83 -2.37
N HIS A 222 0.59 2.96 -2.98
CA HIS A 222 -0.48 3.03 -3.98
C HIS A 222 0.03 3.30 -5.41
N TYR A 223 1.34 3.46 -5.59
CA TYR A 223 1.98 3.82 -6.87
C TYR A 223 1.42 5.09 -7.50
N VAL A 224 1.04 6.07 -6.67
CA VAL A 224 0.44 7.32 -7.10
C VAL A 224 1.38 8.50 -6.86
N CYS A 225 1.43 9.39 -7.84
CA CYS A 225 2.18 10.64 -7.76
C CYS A 225 1.24 11.78 -7.37
N TYR A 226 1.64 12.54 -6.37
CA TYR A 226 0.89 13.70 -5.87
C TYR A 226 1.71 14.97 -5.93
N GLN A 227 1.01 16.10 -5.94
CA GLN A 227 1.60 17.40 -5.66
C GLN A 227 1.10 17.91 -4.32
N ILE A 228 2.01 18.37 -3.48
CA ILE A 228 1.70 18.83 -2.12
C ILE A 228 1.82 20.35 -2.05
N TYR A 229 0.82 20.97 -1.45
CA TYR A 229 0.76 22.38 -1.11
C TYR A 229 0.57 22.55 0.40
N GLY A 230 1.70 22.73 1.13
CA GLY A 230 1.66 22.80 2.60
C GLY A 230 1.11 21.53 3.23
N LEU A 231 -0.14 21.56 3.69
CA LEU A 231 -0.83 20.47 4.37
C LEU A 231 -1.96 19.84 3.54
N THR A 232 -2.05 20.13 2.26
CA THR A 232 -3.02 19.50 1.36
C THR A 232 -2.31 18.82 0.20
N LEU A 233 -2.77 17.64 -0.16
CA LEU A 233 -2.35 16.98 -1.39
C LEU A 233 -3.29 17.33 -2.54
N VAL A 234 -2.73 17.28 -3.74
CA VAL A 234 -3.47 17.38 -5.00
C VAL A 234 -3.23 16.10 -5.78
N ALA A 235 -4.30 15.31 -5.91
CA ALA A 235 -4.32 14.12 -6.75
C ALA A 235 -4.76 14.49 -8.17
N TYR A 236 -3.99 14.06 -9.18
CA TYR A 236 -4.33 14.27 -10.59
C TYR A 236 -4.86 13.00 -11.22
N GLY A 237 -5.91 13.11 -12.01
CA GLY A 237 -6.52 11.95 -12.67
C GLY A 237 -7.59 12.31 -13.68
N LYS A 238 -8.43 11.31 -13.98
CA LYS A 238 -9.65 11.46 -14.77
C LYS A 238 -10.75 12.04 -13.90
N ASP A 239 -11.70 12.72 -14.53
CA ASP A 239 -12.99 12.99 -13.91
C ASP A 239 -13.88 11.73 -13.99
N SER A 240 -14.32 11.17 -12.86
CA SER A 240 -15.02 9.87 -12.85
C SER A 240 -16.43 9.89 -13.36
N LYS A 241 -17.05 11.03 -13.60
CA LYS A 241 -18.32 11.04 -14.33
C LYS A 241 -18.17 11.45 -15.78
N ASP A 242 -16.95 11.82 -16.16
CA ASP A 242 -16.56 12.01 -17.56
C ASP A 242 -15.07 11.69 -17.69
N ILE A 243 -14.72 10.42 -17.78
CA ILE A 243 -13.33 9.93 -17.87
C ILE A 243 -12.52 10.52 -19.03
N THR A 244 -13.14 11.31 -19.90
CA THR A 244 -12.46 12.04 -20.97
C THR A 244 -11.90 13.38 -20.52
N LYS A 245 -12.22 13.82 -19.30
CA LYS A 245 -11.72 15.07 -18.69
C LYS A 245 -10.64 14.82 -17.65
N THR A 246 -9.77 15.79 -17.52
CA THR A 246 -8.77 15.81 -16.45
C THR A 246 -9.31 16.49 -15.20
N ALA A 247 -9.00 15.90 -14.05
CA ALA A 247 -9.41 16.42 -12.75
C ALA A 247 -8.23 16.56 -11.78
N ALA A 248 -8.40 17.42 -10.78
CA ALA A 248 -7.52 17.51 -9.61
C ALA A 248 -8.35 17.57 -8.33
N GLY A 249 -8.12 16.64 -7.43
CA GLY A 249 -8.78 16.56 -6.14
C GLY A 249 -7.93 17.13 -5.01
N PHE A 250 -8.55 17.91 -4.11
CA PHE A 250 -7.94 18.36 -2.86
C PHE A 250 -8.28 17.38 -1.76
N ASP A 251 -7.25 16.86 -1.09
CA ASP A 251 -7.41 15.91 0.01
C ASP A 251 -6.39 16.17 1.14
N ASN A 252 -6.51 15.43 2.24
CA ASN A 252 -5.53 15.48 3.30
C ASN A 252 -4.21 14.87 2.86
N ILE A 253 -3.14 15.42 3.41
CA ILE A 253 -1.82 14.79 3.29
C ILE A 253 -1.83 13.43 4.00
N LYS A 254 -0.95 12.52 3.60
CA LYS A 254 -0.83 11.21 4.24
C LYS A 254 -0.57 11.39 5.73
N LEU A 255 -1.42 10.79 6.55
CA LEU A 255 -1.31 10.85 8.01
C LEU A 255 -0.12 10.05 8.50
N ILE A 256 0.49 10.49 9.60
CA ILE A 256 1.54 9.74 10.28
C ILE A 256 0.97 8.45 10.88
N LEU A 257 -0.16 8.58 11.59
CA LEU A 257 -0.92 7.43 12.08
C LEU A 257 -2.02 7.12 11.04
N LYS A 258 -2.05 5.91 10.54
CA LYS A 258 -2.93 5.53 9.42
C LYS A 258 -4.40 5.50 9.80
N ASP A 259 -4.71 5.07 11.01
CA ASP A 259 -6.08 5.03 11.52
C ASP A 259 -6.35 6.24 12.42
N THR A 260 -7.47 6.93 12.17
CA THR A 260 -7.86 8.10 12.97
C THR A 260 -8.08 7.78 14.44
N SER A 261 -8.49 6.55 14.78
CA SER A 261 -8.63 6.08 16.16
C SER A 261 -7.29 6.01 16.91
N GLU A 262 -6.18 5.83 16.22
CA GLU A 262 -4.83 5.77 16.80
C GLU A 262 -4.42 7.09 17.47
N TYR A 263 -4.95 8.22 17.00
CA TYR A 263 -4.71 9.54 17.63
C TYR A 263 -5.41 9.68 18.99
N GLU A 264 -6.40 8.87 19.27
CA GLU A 264 -7.13 8.88 20.55
C GLU A 264 -6.48 7.94 21.58
N GLU A 265 -6.18 6.71 21.19
CA GLU A 265 -5.84 5.63 22.12
C GLU A 265 -4.37 5.18 22.04
N ARG A 266 -3.61 5.66 21.04
CA ARG A 266 -2.24 5.23 20.76
C ARG A 266 -2.08 3.73 20.94
N THR A 267 -2.73 2.97 20.08
CA THR A 267 -2.58 1.52 20.03
C THR A 267 -1.11 1.17 19.74
N SER A 268 -0.77 -0.10 19.91
CA SER A 268 0.59 -0.53 19.64
C SER A 268 1.04 -0.26 18.19
N ILE A 269 0.12 -0.23 17.20
CA ILE A 269 0.43 0.16 15.82
C ILE A 269 0.78 1.65 15.76
N GLY A 270 -0.09 2.53 16.28
CA GLY A 270 0.15 3.97 16.27
C GLY A 270 1.47 4.35 16.96
N ALA A 271 1.82 3.68 18.06
CA ALA A 271 3.10 3.89 18.73
C ALA A 271 4.31 3.54 17.85
N ASN A 272 4.19 2.53 17.00
CA ASN A 272 5.28 2.13 16.10
C ASN A 272 5.38 3.03 14.87
N GLU A 273 4.26 3.44 14.32
CA GLU A 273 4.25 4.43 13.24
C GLU A 273 4.85 5.75 13.71
N GLU A 274 4.53 6.19 14.94
CA GLU A 274 5.14 7.34 15.59
C GLU A 274 6.66 7.16 15.76
N LEU A 275 7.11 5.99 16.24
CA LEU A 275 8.54 5.69 16.38
C LEU A 275 9.26 5.70 15.03
N ASN A 276 8.68 5.06 14.01
CA ASN A 276 9.22 5.05 12.67
C ASN A 276 9.28 6.46 12.07
N ALA A 277 8.22 7.25 12.22
CA ALA A 277 8.21 8.64 11.79
C ALA A 277 9.27 9.47 12.51
N GLY A 278 9.42 9.30 13.83
CA GLY A 278 10.48 9.95 14.62
C GLY A 278 11.88 9.59 14.16
N THR A 279 12.14 8.32 13.87
CA THR A 279 13.41 7.83 13.34
C THR A 279 13.71 8.40 11.95
N LEU A 280 12.73 8.40 11.06
CA LEU A 280 12.86 8.98 9.71
C LEU A 280 13.06 10.50 9.77
N LEU A 281 12.37 11.18 10.68
CA LEU A 281 12.49 12.62 10.86
C LEU A 281 13.88 13.01 11.38
N ASN A 282 14.40 12.27 12.37
CA ASN A 282 15.78 12.44 12.85
C ASN A 282 16.81 12.29 11.72
N ALA A 283 16.66 11.25 10.91
CA ALA A 283 17.54 11.02 9.76
C ALA A 283 17.40 12.15 8.72
N GLY A 284 16.19 12.55 8.40
CA GLY A 284 15.93 13.65 7.45
C GLY A 284 16.56 14.95 7.90
N TYR A 285 16.45 15.31 9.18
CA TYR A 285 17.08 16.51 9.73
C TYR A 285 18.61 16.41 9.68
N ALA A 286 19.20 15.28 10.10
CA ALA A 286 20.64 15.07 10.03
C ALA A 286 21.15 15.19 8.60
N TRP A 287 20.50 14.54 7.64
CA TRP A 287 20.91 14.60 6.24
C TRP A 287 20.73 15.97 5.60
N MET A 288 19.70 16.70 6.01
CA MET A 288 19.50 18.10 5.59
C MET A 288 20.32 19.10 6.41
N LEU A 289 21.22 18.64 7.29
CA LEU A 289 22.07 19.48 8.15
C LEU A 289 21.27 20.42 9.05
N ARG A 290 20.17 19.92 9.64
CA ARG A 290 19.27 20.68 10.53
C ARG A 290 19.39 20.16 11.97
N TYR A 291 20.50 20.44 12.63
CA TYR A 291 20.83 19.94 13.98
C TYR A 291 20.16 20.72 15.11
N ASP A 292 19.61 21.89 14.82
CA ASP A 292 18.95 22.79 15.76
C ASP A 292 17.46 22.51 15.99
N LEU A 293 16.93 21.48 15.33
CA LEU A 293 15.53 21.07 15.47
C LEU A 293 15.38 19.97 16.52
N ASP A 294 14.20 19.97 17.16
CA ASP A 294 13.78 18.92 18.08
C ASP A 294 12.76 17.99 17.39
N PRO A 295 13.22 16.86 16.82
CA PRO A 295 12.34 15.95 16.07
C PRO A 295 11.17 15.42 16.91
N SER A 296 11.38 15.21 18.22
CA SER A 296 10.32 14.69 19.09
C SER A 296 9.20 15.71 19.29
N LYS A 297 9.59 16.98 19.52
CA LYS A 297 8.63 18.08 19.66
C LYS A 297 7.88 18.33 18.34
N ASP A 298 8.63 18.40 17.23
CA ASP A 298 8.06 18.68 15.91
C ASP A 298 7.06 17.59 15.50
N LEU A 299 7.39 16.32 15.81
CA LEU A 299 6.49 15.19 15.60
C LEU A 299 5.24 15.28 16.50
N ALA A 300 5.40 15.59 17.78
CA ALA A 300 4.27 15.73 18.71
C ALA A 300 3.33 16.87 18.29
N ASP A 301 3.88 18.01 17.89
CA ASP A 301 3.09 19.14 17.35
C ASP A 301 2.36 18.74 16.06
N THR A 302 2.99 17.94 15.20
CA THR A 302 2.36 17.44 13.96
C THR A 302 1.22 16.48 14.27
N LEU A 303 1.41 15.52 15.17
CA LEU A 303 0.35 14.60 15.59
C LEU A 303 -0.85 15.34 16.22
N ASP A 304 -0.60 16.41 17.02
CA ASP A 304 -1.68 17.23 17.59
C ASP A 304 -2.49 17.93 16.50
N ILE A 305 -1.84 18.52 15.51
CA ILE A 305 -2.57 19.21 14.45
C ILE A 305 -3.26 18.23 13.49
N GLU A 306 -2.67 17.08 13.20
CA GLU A 306 -3.32 16.01 12.42
C GLU A 306 -4.60 15.56 13.09
N LYS A 307 -4.58 15.27 14.38
CA LYS A 307 -5.77 14.95 15.15
C LYS A 307 -6.86 16.04 15.01
N ARG A 308 -6.48 17.30 15.02
CA ARG A 308 -7.40 18.44 14.95
C ARG A 308 -8.01 18.65 13.58
N TYR A 309 -7.27 18.48 12.49
CA TYR A 309 -7.87 18.61 11.16
C TYR A 309 -8.60 17.33 10.70
N MET A 310 -8.33 16.21 11.34
CA MET A 310 -9.10 14.99 11.13
C MET A 310 -10.30 14.85 12.09
N GLU A 311 -10.57 15.86 12.93
CA GLU A 311 -11.70 15.83 13.86
C GLU A 311 -13.03 15.54 13.15
N GLY A 312 -13.68 14.45 13.51
CA GLY A 312 -14.97 14.04 12.95
C GLY A 312 -14.88 13.32 11.60
N ILE A 313 -13.68 12.93 11.19
CA ILE A 313 -13.43 12.10 10.01
C ILE A 313 -12.95 10.74 10.51
N ASP A 314 -13.60 9.68 10.03
CA ASP A 314 -13.22 8.30 10.35
C ASP A 314 -12.47 7.71 9.14
N SER A 315 -11.27 7.16 9.34
CA SER A 315 -10.52 6.47 8.30
C SER A 315 -11.29 5.28 7.71
N GLN A 316 -12.14 4.65 8.52
CA GLN A 316 -13.00 3.54 8.08
C GLN A 316 -14.11 3.97 7.10
N ASP A 317 -14.41 5.28 7.00
CA ASP A 317 -15.36 5.80 6.00
C ASP A 317 -14.91 5.50 4.57
N ALA A 318 -13.61 5.31 4.32
CA ALA A 318 -13.07 4.90 3.02
C ALA A 318 -13.63 3.55 2.54
N TYR A 319 -14.03 2.68 3.44
CA TYR A 319 -14.63 1.38 3.13
C TYR A 319 -16.16 1.42 2.99
N ALA A 320 -16.78 2.59 3.12
CA ALA A 320 -18.23 2.73 2.96
C ALA A 320 -18.64 2.59 1.49
N MET A 321 -19.82 1.99 1.26
CA MET A 321 -20.36 1.81 -0.09
C MET A 321 -20.65 3.12 -0.85
N ASP A 322 -20.80 4.22 -0.14
CA ASP A 322 -21.06 5.55 -0.70
C ASP A 322 -19.84 6.48 -0.66
N TYR A 323 -18.64 5.92 -0.41
CA TYR A 323 -17.42 6.69 -0.27
C TYR A 323 -17.12 7.55 -1.50
N TYR A 324 -17.15 6.95 -2.68
CA TYR A 324 -16.90 7.68 -3.94
C TYR A 324 -17.90 8.80 -4.20
N GLU A 325 -19.18 8.58 -3.92
CA GLU A 325 -20.21 9.60 -4.06
C GLU A 325 -19.97 10.76 -3.08
N LYS A 326 -19.57 10.46 -1.84
CA LYS A 326 -19.26 11.46 -0.82
C LYS A 326 -17.99 12.26 -1.13
N SER A 327 -17.01 11.61 -1.71
CA SER A 327 -15.73 12.24 -2.06
C SER A 327 -15.82 13.10 -3.31
N TYR A 328 -16.92 12.99 -4.08
CA TYR A 328 -17.11 13.76 -5.28
C TYR A 328 -17.84 15.07 -5.04
N ASN A 329 -17.10 16.14 -4.91
CA ASN A 329 -17.63 17.48 -4.73
C ASN A 329 -16.94 18.43 -5.72
N PRO A 330 -17.41 18.50 -6.98
CA PRO A 330 -16.84 19.40 -7.97
C PRO A 330 -17.05 20.86 -7.54
N VAL A 331 -16.00 21.64 -7.70
CA VAL A 331 -15.98 23.04 -7.24
C VAL A 331 -15.30 23.94 -8.26
N THR A 332 -15.70 25.20 -8.29
CA THR A 332 -14.99 26.26 -9.00
C THR A 332 -14.01 26.94 -8.06
N GLN A 333 -13.02 27.64 -8.63
CA GLN A 333 -12.11 28.49 -7.85
C GLN A 333 -12.86 29.53 -7.02
N GLU A 334 -13.97 30.10 -7.54
CA GLU A 334 -14.79 31.10 -6.84
C GLU A 334 -15.56 30.46 -5.67
N GLU A 335 -16.04 29.24 -5.83
CA GLU A 335 -16.69 28.48 -4.76
C GLU A 335 -15.69 28.10 -3.67
N LEU A 336 -14.48 27.64 -4.02
CA LEU A 336 -13.41 27.41 -3.05
C LEU A 336 -13.09 28.69 -2.24
N ALA A 337 -12.94 29.83 -2.90
CA ALA A 337 -12.69 31.12 -2.23
C ALA A 337 -13.83 31.55 -1.30
N SER A 338 -15.07 31.18 -1.62
CA SER A 338 -16.23 31.47 -0.78
C SER A 338 -16.40 30.49 0.38
N LYS A 339 -16.03 29.21 0.16
CA LYS A 339 -16.20 28.12 1.13
C LYS A 339 -15.07 28.10 2.15
N TYR A 340 -13.84 28.37 1.69
CA TYR A 340 -12.61 28.36 2.48
C TYR A 340 -11.90 29.69 2.35
N SER A 341 -11.93 30.48 3.41
CA SER A 341 -11.47 31.87 3.34
C SER A 341 -10.09 32.10 3.97
N ALA A 342 -9.59 31.15 4.72
CA ALA A 342 -8.33 31.24 5.43
C ALA A 342 -7.22 30.46 4.72
N TYR A 343 -7.38 29.16 4.51
CA TYR A 343 -6.40 28.36 3.79
C TYR A 343 -6.46 28.65 2.28
N PRO A 344 -5.31 28.73 1.57
CA PRO A 344 -5.26 29.27 0.20
C PRO A 344 -5.73 28.31 -0.91
N PHE A 345 -6.78 27.51 -0.71
CA PHE A 345 -7.30 26.56 -1.70
C PHE A 345 -7.60 27.21 -3.05
N ALA A 346 -8.20 28.41 -3.06
CA ALA A 346 -8.51 29.10 -4.30
C ALA A 346 -7.27 29.61 -5.05
N GLN A 347 -6.18 29.94 -4.35
CA GLN A 347 -4.91 30.35 -4.96
C GLN A 347 -4.17 29.11 -5.49
N ILE A 348 -4.20 28.01 -4.75
CA ILE A 348 -3.70 26.70 -5.22
C ILE A 348 -4.46 26.28 -6.48
N ALA A 349 -5.79 26.34 -6.46
CA ALA A 349 -6.63 26.03 -7.61
C ALA A 349 -6.28 26.84 -8.85
N ALA A 350 -5.91 28.14 -8.67
CA ALA A 350 -5.49 28.98 -9.78
C ALA A 350 -4.22 28.45 -10.48
N ASN A 351 -3.31 27.83 -9.74
CA ASN A 351 -2.12 27.20 -10.31
C ASN A 351 -2.47 25.94 -11.14
N LEU A 352 -3.52 25.21 -10.75
CA LEU A 352 -3.92 23.94 -11.36
C LEU A 352 -4.75 24.09 -12.63
N THR A 353 -5.43 25.23 -12.84
CA THR A 353 -6.37 25.44 -13.97
C THR A 353 -5.74 25.36 -15.36
N HIS A 354 -4.43 25.26 -15.46
CA HIS A 354 -3.73 25.01 -16.73
C HIS A 354 -3.66 23.54 -17.07
N ASP A 355 -3.73 22.68 -16.06
CA ASP A 355 -3.46 21.25 -16.16
C ASP A 355 -4.73 20.40 -16.03
N VAL A 356 -5.81 20.94 -15.43
CA VAL A 356 -7.05 20.19 -15.25
C VAL A 356 -8.28 21.01 -15.64
N GLU A 357 -9.34 20.29 -16.00
CA GLU A 357 -10.64 20.86 -16.38
C GLU A 357 -11.59 20.92 -15.19
N ILE A 358 -11.47 20.00 -14.25
CA ILE A 358 -12.34 19.83 -13.09
C ILE A 358 -11.52 19.92 -11.80
N LEU A 359 -12.00 20.71 -10.86
CA LEU A 359 -11.48 20.76 -9.49
C LEU A 359 -12.46 20.07 -8.55
N ILE A 360 -11.92 19.29 -7.62
CA ILE A 360 -12.70 18.51 -6.67
C ILE A 360 -12.26 18.80 -5.25
N ASP A 361 -13.22 19.04 -4.40
CA ASP A 361 -13.06 19.05 -2.97
C ASP A 361 -13.28 17.60 -2.45
N SER A 362 -12.24 16.76 -2.53
CA SER A 362 -12.37 15.33 -2.27
C SER A 362 -12.69 15.03 -0.81
N ASN A 363 -12.26 15.90 0.10
CA ASN A 363 -12.52 15.76 1.52
C ASN A 363 -13.00 17.09 2.14
N PRO A 364 -14.29 17.44 1.95
CA PRO A 364 -14.81 18.73 2.44
C PRO A 364 -14.71 18.93 3.96
N ALA A 365 -14.74 17.84 4.74
CA ALA A 365 -14.61 17.91 6.19
C ALA A 365 -13.19 18.30 6.59
N PHE A 366 -12.19 17.63 6.00
CA PHE A 366 -10.79 17.98 6.18
C PHE A 366 -10.51 19.43 5.74
N CYS A 367 -10.92 19.81 4.53
CA CYS A 367 -10.70 21.15 4.01
C CYS A 367 -11.31 22.23 4.93
N ALA A 368 -12.50 21.99 5.49
CA ALA A 368 -13.14 22.89 6.44
C ALA A 368 -12.41 22.96 7.78
N ASN A 369 -11.92 21.83 8.30
CA ASN A 369 -11.13 21.81 9.53
C ASN A 369 -9.78 22.52 9.33
N LEU A 370 -9.08 22.26 8.22
CA LEU A 370 -7.83 22.94 7.90
C LEU A 370 -8.03 24.46 7.74
N ASP A 371 -9.07 24.90 7.04
CA ASP A 371 -9.41 26.34 6.89
C ASP A 371 -9.65 27.00 8.26
N LYS A 372 -10.33 26.32 9.17
CA LYS A 372 -10.60 26.80 10.54
C LYS A 372 -9.34 26.88 11.40
N LEU A 373 -8.39 25.97 11.20
CA LEU A 373 -7.12 25.91 11.93
C LEU A 373 -6.07 26.87 11.36
N TYR A 374 -6.25 27.40 10.16
CA TYR A 374 -5.31 28.28 9.50
C TYR A 374 -5.40 29.70 10.05
N THR A 375 -4.74 29.95 11.18
CA THR A 375 -4.78 31.21 11.95
C THR A 375 -3.40 31.61 12.43
N GLU A 376 -3.20 32.91 12.73
CA GLU A 376 -1.95 33.39 13.35
C GLU A 376 -1.61 32.70 14.67
N GLU A 377 -2.60 32.28 15.45
CA GLU A 377 -2.42 31.56 16.71
C GLU A 377 -1.77 30.18 16.49
N ASN A 378 -2.06 29.55 15.36
CA ASN A 378 -1.53 28.23 15.01
C ASN A 378 -0.31 28.30 14.07
N LEU A 379 0.22 29.48 13.77
CA LEU A 379 1.29 29.65 12.77
C LEU A 379 2.48 28.71 13.01
N ASP A 380 2.96 28.63 14.25
CA ASP A 380 4.12 27.82 14.60
C ASP A 380 3.85 26.33 14.36
N ILE A 381 2.73 25.80 14.87
CA ILE A 381 2.39 24.37 14.70
C ILE A 381 2.09 24.01 13.23
N LEU A 382 1.50 24.93 12.45
CA LEU A 382 1.31 24.75 11.01
C LEU A 382 2.65 24.64 10.27
N LYS A 383 3.62 25.49 10.63
CA LYS A 383 4.98 25.44 10.07
C LYS A 383 5.69 24.13 10.44
N GLU A 384 5.60 23.71 11.69
CA GLU A 384 6.19 22.45 12.14
C GLU A 384 5.58 21.27 11.39
N SER A 385 4.27 21.20 11.27
CA SER A 385 3.60 20.14 10.51
C SER A 385 4.02 20.13 9.03
N ILE A 386 4.11 21.29 8.38
CA ILE A 386 4.62 21.39 7.00
C ILE A 386 6.06 20.87 6.91
N ARG A 387 6.91 21.22 7.88
CA ARG A 387 8.31 20.77 7.95
C ARG A 387 8.41 19.25 8.09
N VAL A 388 7.70 18.70 9.05
CA VAL A 388 7.68 17.24 9.31
C VAL A 388 7.18 16.50 8.08
N GLN A 389 6.03 16.89 7.54
CA GLN A 389 5.46 16.25 6.36
C GLN A 389 6.39 16.36 5.14
N TYR A 390 7.02 17.51 4.94
CA TYR A 390 8.01 17.66 3.87
C TYR A 390 9.17 16.68 4.01
N VAL A 391 9.77 16.60 5.20
CA VAL A 391 10.91 15.69 5.43
C VAL A 391 10.51 14.24 5.24
N LEU A 392 9.40 13.80 5.83
CA LEU A 392 8.94 12.40 5.71
C LEU A 392 8.62 12.00 4.26
N ASN A 393 8.05 12.90 3.47
CA ASN A 393 7.69 12.64 2.08
C ASN A 393 8.85 12.78 1.10
N THR A 394 9.87 13.59 1.42
CA THR A 394 11.00 13.82 0.51
C THR A 394 12.26 13.05 0.89
N LEU A 395 12.35 12.47 2.09
CA LEU A 395 13.51 11.72 2.54
C LEU A 395 13.97 10.67 1.52
N GLN A 396 13.04 9.86 1.03
CA GLN A 396 13.31 8.85 0.00
C GLN A 396 13.67 9.43 -1.39
N LEU A 397 13.30 10.68 -1.64
CA LEU A 397 13.49 11.32 -2.94
C LEU A 397 14.72 12.24 -3.00
N MET A 398 15.34 12.58 -1.87
CA MET A 398 16.43 13.55 -1.83
C MET A 398 17.81 12.95 -2.09
N SER A 399 18.01 11.67 -1.76
CA SER A 399 19.25 10.94 -1.97
C SER A 399 19.04 9.43 -2.01
N PHE A 400 19.95 8.70 -2.64
CA PHE A 400 19.94 7.24 -2.64
C PHE A 400 20.01 6.66 -1.21
N SER A 401 20.82 7.27 -0.34
CA SER A 401 20.90 6.90 1.07
C SER A 401 19.57 7.12 1.78
N GLY A 402 18.90 8.25 1.50
CA GLY A 402 17.58 8.55 2.04
C GLY A 402 16.53 7.55 1.59
N TYR A 403 16.54 7.18 0.31
CA TYR A 403 15.65 6.16 -0.24
C TYR A 403 15.83 4.80 0.47
N TYR A 404 17.08 4.33 0.52
CA TYR A 404 17.39 3.05 1.16
C TYR A 404 17.03 3.04 2.64
N TYR A 405 17.39 4.11 3.36
CA TYR A 405 17.09 4.24 4.79
C TYR A 405 15.58 4.29 5.06
N ALA A 406 14.84 5.09 4.30
CA ALA A 406 13.41 5.20 4.46
C ALA A 406 12.70 3.85 4.23
N ASN A 407 13.11 3.13 3.18
CA ASN A 407 12.56 1.80 2.91
C ASN A 407 12.98 0.77 3.96
N THR A 408 14.23 0.84 4.46
CA THR A 408 14.69 -0.04 5.54
C THR A 408 13.85 0.17 6.80
N ILE A 409 13.67 1.39 7.26
CA ILE A 409 12.85 1.68 8.45
C ILE A 409 11.40 1.22 8.25
N ARG A 410 10.77 1.61 7.14
CA ARG A 410 9.39 1.22 6.87
C ARG A 410 9.18 -0.29 6.83
N ASN A 411 10.18 -1.02 6.36
CA ASN A 411 10.07 -2.44 6.11
C ASN A 411 10.64 -3.31 7.25
N PHE A 412 11.54 -2.80 8.09
CA PHE A 412 12.28 -3.62 9.07
C PHE A 412 11.98 -3.30 10.52
N ASP A 413 11.52 -2.09 10.84
CA ASP A 413 11.15 -1.72 12.22
C ASP A 413 9.68 -1.94 12.52
N TYR A 414 9.07 -2.94 11.87
CA TYR A 414 7.78 -3.40 12.37
C TYR A 414 7.92 -3.86 13.81
N PRO A 415 6.93 -3.51 14.62
CA PRO A 415 7.00 -3.72 16.06
C PRO A 415 7.19 -5.18 16.39
N ARG A 416 8.11 -5.44 17.30
CA ARG A 416 8.12 -6.70 18.03
C ARG A 416 6.96 -6.66 19.00
N TYR A 417 5.78 -7.05 18.57
CA TYR A 417 4.65 -7.22 19.48
C TYR A 417 4.88 -8.43 20.35
N HIS A 418 4.92 -8.22 21.64
CA HIS A 418 4.60 -9.29 22.56
C HIS A 418 3.09 -9.43 22.59
N VAL A 419 2.53 -10.27 21.74
CA VAL A 419 1.13 -10.62 21.83
C VAL A 419 1.00 -11.58 23.00
N THR A 420 0.38 -11.12 24.08
CA THR A 420 0.06 -12.01 25.19
C THR A 420 -1.14 -12.85 24.77
N VAL A 421 -0.90 -14.11 24.39
CA VAL A 421 -1.97 -15.05 24.08
C VAL A 421 -2.71 -15.36 25.39
N THR A 422 -3.84 -14.75 25.59
CA THR A 422 -4.78 -15.20 26.61
C THR A 422 -5.64 -16.30 25.97
N ASN A 423 -5.26 -17.54 26.18
CA ASN A 423 -6.10 -18.68 25.79
C ASN A 423 -7.34 -18.69 26.70
N PRO A 424 -8.54 -18.35 26.23
CA PRO A 424 -9.73 -18.33 27.05
C PRO A 424 -10.23 -19.74 27.44
N SER A 425 -9.61 -20.80 26.91
CA SER A 425 -9.99 -22.18 27.18
C SER A 425 -8.99 -22.99 28.01
N ALA A 426 -7.87 -22.41 28.44
CA ALA A 426 -6.98 -23.07 29.41
C ALA A 426 -7.63 -23.01 30.82
N GLY A 427 -8.47 -23.98 31.10
CA GLY A 427 -8.85 -24.27 32.46
C GLY A 427 -7.62 -24.55 33.30
N GLU A 428 -7.62 -24.05 34.55
CA GLU A 428 -6.58 -24.18 35.54
C GLU A 428 -6.05 -25.67 35.64
N GLU A 429 -4.98 -25.99 34.95
CA GLU A 429 -4.10 -27.11 35.25
C GLU A 429 -2.68 -26.59 35.47
N GLU A 430 -2.17 -26.84 36.66
CA GLU A 430 -0.83 -26.46 37.12
C GLU A 430 0.25 -26.97 36.14
N ALA A 431 0.98 -26.03 35.54
CA ALA A 431 2.17 -26.36 34.73
C ALA A 431 3.28 -26.99 35.59
N PRO A 432 3.94 -28.05 35.11
CA PRO A 432 5.10 -28.59 35.79
C PRO A 432 6.30 -27.68 35.68
N ALA A 433 6.91 -27.35 36.80
CA ALA A 433 8.11 -26.53 36.92
C ALA A 433 9.24 -27.06 36.02
N ALA A 434 9.58 -26.31 35.01
CA ALA A 434 10.78 -26.55 34.20
C ALA A 434 12.05 -26.25 35.00
N ALA A 435 12.93 -27.21 35.09
CA ALA A 435 14.18 -27.12 35.81
C ALA A 435 15.17 -26.24 35.02
N ALA A 436 15.65 -25.18 35.67
CA ALA A 436 16.76 -24.40 35.20
C ALA A 436 18.02 -25.26 34.99
N THR A 437 18.51 -25.35 33.76
CA THR A 437 19.88 -25.73 33.48
C THR A 437 20.56 -24.57 32.78
N GLY A 438 21.56 -24.03 33.44
CA GLY A 438 22.28 -22.84 33.06
C GLY A 438 23.25 -22.99 31.91
N GLU A 439 23.57 -21.83 31.40
CA GLU A 439 24.83 -21.43 30.79
C GLU A 439 25.25 -22.12 29.48
N GLU A 440 24.91 -21.48 28.37
CA GLU A 440 25.90 -20.93 27.43
C GLU A 440 25.16 -20.04 26.43
N SER A 441 24.95 -18.77 26.78
CA SER A 441 24.61 -17.73 25.83
C SER A 441 25.81 -17.48 24.94
N ALA A 442 25.77 -17.98 23.71
CA ALA A 442 26.64 -17.50 22.67
C ALA A 442 26.24 -16.04 22.40
N GLN A 443 27.11 -15.11 22.80
CA GLN A 443 27.09 -13.75 22.34
C GLN A 443 27.24 -13.75 20.81
N TYR A 444 26.15 -13.73 20.08
CA TYR A 444 26.15 -13.04 18.82
C TYR A 444 25.96 -11.58 19.18
N ALA A 445 27.08 -10.87 19.18
CA ALA A 445 27.04 -9.44 19.09
C ALA A 445 26.26 -9.12 17.83
N THR A 446 25.02 -8.68 17.96
CA THR A 446 24.38 -7.79 17.02
C THR A 446 25.24 -6.53 17.06
N GLU A 447 26.27 -6.46 16.22
CA GLU A 447 26.72 -5.18 15.75
C GLU A 447 25.53 -4.68 14.90
N GLU A 448 24.61 -3.96 15.58
CA GLU A 448 23.76 -3.02 14.89
C GLU A 448 24.68 -2.23 13.97
N PRO A 449 24.37 -2.04 12.68
CA PRO A 449 24.96 -0.97 11.94
C PRO A 449 24.48 0.30 12.64
N THR A 450 25.26 0.83 13.55
CA THR A 450 25.06 2.11 14.17
C THR A 450 25.21 3.19 13.10
N LEU A 451 24.23 3.37 12.29
CA LEU A 451 23.85 4.68 11.78
C LEU A 451 23.37 5.39 13.04
N GLY A 452 24.26 6.23 13.61
CA GLY A 452 24.19 6.73 14.97
C GLY A 452 22.83 7.25 15.39
N ALA A 453 22.07 6.41 16.00
CA ALA A 453 21.15 6.84 17.03
C ALA A 453 22.02 7.38 18.17
N GLY A 454 21.81 8.65 18.51
CA GLY A 454 22.49 9.44 19.50
C GLY A 454 23.33 8.68 20.51
N THR A 455 24.60 8.47 20.19
CA THR A 455 25.62 8.44 21.22
C THR A 455 26.08 9.87 21.35
N ASP A 456 26.01 10.39 22.59
CA ASP A 456 26.63 11.64 22.98
C ASP A 456 28.03 11.77 22.37
N MET A 457 28.08 12.28 21.13
CA MET A 457 29.29 12.93 20.67
C MET A 457 29.20 14.33 21.24
N GLU A 458 29.81 14.52 22.43
CA GLU A 458 30.25 15.84 22.84
C GLU A 458 31.19 16.35 21.73
N LEU A 459 30.62 17.10 20.79
CA LEU A 459 31.41 17.90 19.87
C LEU A 459 32.22 18.86 20.72
N THR A 460 33.51 18.94 20.49
CA THR A 460 34.33 19.92 21.13
C THR A 460 33.85 21.32 20.76
N GLU A 461 34.03 22.32 21.62
CA GLU A 461 33.66 23.72 21.32
C GLU A 461 34.24 24.24 19.99
N GLU A 462 35.27 23.61 19.46
CA GLU A 462 35.94 23.92 18.21
C GLU A 462 35.16 23.33 17.00
N GLU A 463 34.58 22.13 17.15
CA GLU A 463 33.75 21.50 16.13
C GLU A 463 32.36 22.13 16.04
N ALA A 464 31.79 22.56 17.18
CA ALA A 464 30.55 23.32 17.23
C ALA A 464 30.69 24.74 16.65
N ALA A 465 31.87 25.34 16.75
CA ALA A 465 32.15 26.65 16.16
C ALA A 465 32.37 26.59 14.63
N GLU A 466 32.85 25.46 14.11
CA GLU A 466 32.97 25.26 12.67
C GLU A 466 31.59 24.96 11.99
N ALA A 467 30.67 24.34 12.70
CA ALA A 467 29.31 24.08 12.22
C ALA A 467 28.42 25.34 12.14
N SER A 468 28.80 26.42 12.83
CA SER A 468 28.02 27.68 12.87
C SER A 468 28.48 28.77 11.89
N THR A 469 29.43 28.49 11.03
CA THR A 469 29.89 29.44 10.00
C THR A 469 29.18 29.20 8.68
N GLU A 470 28.67 30.29 8.10
CA GLU A 470 28.05 30.36 6.75
C GLU A 470 28.71 29.36 5.79
N MET A 471 27.87 28.53 5.14
CA MET A 471 28.33 27.58 4.10
C MET A 471 29.25 28.31 3.11
N PRO A 472 30.51 27.92 2.98
CA PRO A 472 31.35 28.51 1.97
C PRO A 472 30.78 28.17 0.60
N ALA A 473 30.63 29.20 -0.25
CA ALA A 473 30.32 28.98 -1.66
C ALA A 473 31.35 27.99 -2.24
N PRO A 474 30.95 27.06 -3.11
CA PRO A 474 31.81 26.03 -3.63
C PRO A 474 33.03 26.67 -4.35
N GLN A 475 34.18 26.63 -3.72
CA GLN A 475 35.45 27.00 -4.33
C GLN A 475 36.19 25.72 -4.69
N GLY A 476 36.18 25.40 -5.99
CA GLY A 476 37.02 24.37 -6.56
C GLY A 476 36.39 22.98 -6.58
N GLU A 477 36.85 22.19 -7.53
CA GLU A 477 36.42 20.81 -7.81
C GLU A 477 36.90 19.80 -6.70
N GLU A 478 36.70 20.09 -5.42
CA GLU A 478 36.80 19.10 -4.37
C GLU A 478 35.41 18.43 -4.26
N GLU A 479 35.38 17.14 -4.58
CA GLU A 479 34.21 16.27 -4.37
C GLU A 479 33.77 16.38 -2.92
N THR A 480 32.64 17.02 -2.68
CA THR A 480 31.98 17.02 -1.37
C THR A 480 31.51 15.59 -1.11
N VAL A 481 32.21 14.90 -0.23
CA VAL A 481 31.90 13.52 0.16
C VAL A 481 30.63 13.53 1.01
N PHE A 482 29.59 12.88 0.52
CA PHE A 482 28.37 12.67 1.30
C PHE A 482 28.67 11.58 2.36
N PRO A 483 28.60 11.89 3.68
CA PRO A 483 29.26 11.09 4.71
C PRO A 483 28.78 9.63 4.85
N TYR A 484 27.61 9.30 4.34
CA TYR A 484 27.04 7.96 4.49
C TYR A 484 26.93 7.16 3.17
N HIS A 485 27.23 7.78 2.04
CA HIS A 485 27.08 7.15 0.72
C HIS A 485 27.95 5.89 0.56
N ASP A 486 29.22 6.00 0.88
CA ASP A 486 30.17 4.88 0.72
C ASP A 486 29.88 3.74 1.70
N GLN A 487 29.43 4.05 2.91
CA GLN A 487 29.02 3.04 3.90
C GLN A 487 27.82 2.26 3.43
N LEU A 488 26.82 2.95 2.85
CA LEU A 488 25.63 2.31 2.28
C LEU A 488 25.92 1.48 1.04
N LEU A 489 26.80 1.95 0.17
CA LEU A 489 27.27 1.14 -0.97
C LEU A 489 28.01 -0.12 -0.50
N GLU A 490 28.78 -0.05 0.61
CA GLU A 490 29.42 -1.23 1.19
C GLU A 490 28.41 -2.22 1.75
N VAL A 491 27.41 -1.72 2.48
CA VAL A 491 26.29 -2.57 2.99
C VAL A 491 25.49 -3.20 1.85
N LEU A 492 25.22 -2.44 0.80
CA LEU A 492 24.57 -2.98 -0.41
C LEU A 492 25.43 -4.04 -1.10
N LYS A 493 26.76 -3.83 -1.19
CA LYS A 493 27.69 -4.83 -1.72
C LYS A 493 27.73 -6.10 -0.88
N GLU A 494 27.75 -5.98 0.44
CA GLU A 494 27.71 -7.12 1.34
C GLU A 494 26.40 -7.90 1.20
N ASN A 495 25.28 -7.19 1.07
CA ASN A 495 23.96 -7.80 0.98
C ASN A 495 23.64 -8.30 -0.44
N TYR A 496 24.02 -7.58 -1.49
CA TYR A 496 23.62 -7.88 -2.87
C TYR A 496 24.78 -8.38 -3.76
N GLY A 497 26.02 -8.28 -3.31
CA GLY A 497 27.17 -8.93 -3.95
C GLY A 497 27.82 -8.15 -5.08
N SER A 498 27.28 -7.00 -5.56
CA SER A 498 27.93 -6.16 -6.57
C SER A 498 27.36 -4.74 -6.65
N ASP A 499 28.13 -3.82 -7.27
CA ASP A 499 27.69 -2.44 -7.56
C ASP A 499 26.54 -2.42 -8.60
N ASP A 500 26.47 -3.41 -9.48
CA ASP A 500 25.44 -3.54 -10.52
C ASP A 500 24.05 -3.72 -9.90
N MET A 501 23.96 -4.31 -8.72
CA MET A 501 22.71 -4.50 -8.00
C MET A 501 22.15 -3.18 -7.44
N ALA A 502 23.00 -2.27 -6.96
CA ALA A 502 22.54 -0.95 -6.53
C ALA A 502 21.95 -0.15 -7.71
N GLN A 503 22.51 -0.31 -8.91
CA GLN A 503 22.00 0.31 -10.13
C GLN A 503 20.64 -0.25 -10.52
N ALA A 504 20.49 -1.58 -10.45
CA ALA A 504 19.23 -2.24 -10.78
C ALA A 504 18.12 -1.89 -9.78
N PHE A 505 18.46 -1.82 -8.50
CA PHE A 505 17.53 -1.36 -7.46
C PHE A 505 17.06 0.08 -7.70
N THR A 506 17.96 0.97 -8.07
CA THR A 506 17.60 2.35 -8.40
C THR A 506 16.74 2.43 -9.66
N ALA A 507 17.00 1.57 -10.64
CA ALA A 507 16.22 1.51 -11.87
C ALA A 507 14.79 1.04 -11.58
N ASP A 508 14.63 0.08 -10.70
CA ASP A 508 13.31 -0.40 -10.27
C ASP A 508 12.54 0.69 -9.52
N ALA A 509 13.18 1.38 -8.58
CA ALA A 509 12.56 2.51 -7.90
C ALA A 509 12.09 3.63 -8.85
N CYS A 510 12.88 3.92 -9.88
CA CYS A 510 12.48 4.87 -10.93
C CYS A 510 11.35 4.32 -11.80
N ALA A 511 11.36 3.00 -12.07
CA ALA A 511 10.30 2.35 -12.84
C ALA A 511 8.95 2.33 -12.12
N ASN A 512 8.92 2.37 -10.81
CA ASN A 512 7.67 2.48 -10.06
C ASN A 512 7.05 3.89 -10.13
N ILE A 513 7.85 4.92 -10.41
CA ILE A 513 7.37 6.30 -10.59
C ILE A 513 7.03 6.60 -12.06
N TYR A 514 7.91 6.21 -12.98
CA TYR A 514 7.73 6.37 -14.42
C TYR A 514 8.25 5.14 -15.15
N TYR A 515 7.37 4.16 -15.32
CA TYR A 515 7.74 2.79 -15.71
C TYR A 515 8.14 2.61 -17.17
N GLU A 516 7.73 3.49 -18.09
CA GLU A 516 7.81 3.25 -19.53
C GLU A 516 9.22 2.92 -20.04
N PRO A 517 10.31 3.62 -19.62
CA PRO A 517 11.64 3.31 -20.14
C PRO A 517 12.12 1.89 -19.81
N LEU A 518 12.05 1.49 -18.55
CA LEU A 518 12.51 0.16 -18.13
C LEU A 518 11.61 -0.93 -18.69
N THR A 519 10.30 -0.73 -18.67
CA THR A 519 9.32 -1.65 -19.24
C THR A 519 9.58 -1.90 -20.73
N GLN A 520 9.86 -0.86 -21.50
CA GLN A 520 10.18 -1.00 -22.91
C GLN A 520 11.44 -1.84 -23.13
N LEU A 521 12.49 -1.62 -22.35
CA LEU A 521 13.72 -2.41 -22.45
C LEU A 521 13.50 -3.88 -22.14
N VAL A 522 12.71 -4.19 -21.12
CA VAL A 522 12.34 -5.58 -20.77
C VAL A 522 11.50 -6.20 -21.88
N ALA A 523 10.46 -5.51 -22.35
CA ALA A 523 9.57 -5.99 -23.40
C ALA A 523 10.32 -6.31 -24.71
N GLU A 524 11.33 -5.51 -25.08
CA GLU A 524 12.17 -5.75 -26.25
C GLU A 524 13.13 -6.93 -26.08
N LYS A 525 13.43 -7.31 -24.83
CA LYS A 525 14.40 -8.37 -24.53
C LYS A 525 13.78 -9.74 -24.39
N VAL A 526 12.58 -9.84 -23.82
CA VAL A 526 11.94 -11.11 -23.47
C VAL A 526 11.14 -11.69 -24.62
N ASP A 527 11.18 -13.02 -24.80
CA ASP A 527 10.29 -13.73 -25.72
C ASP A 527 8.97 -14.09 -25.05
N SER A 528 8.04 -13.14 -25.01
CA SER A 528 6.76 -13.26 -24.35
C SER A 528 5.59 -13.65 -25.26
N ALA A 529 5.83 -13.95 -26.54
CA ALA A 529 4.77 -14.14 -27.52
C ALA A 529 3.82 -15.32 -27.21
N GLN A 530 4.35 -16.44 -26.74
CA GLN A 530 3.52 -17.58 -26.34
C GLN A 530 2.76 -17.27 -25.06
N MET A 531 3.44 -16.75 -24.06
CA MET A 531 2.84 -16.33 -22.77
C MET A 531 1.67 -15.36 -22.99
N LYS A 532 1.88 -14.34 -23.84
CA LYS A 532 0.81 -13.39 -24.18
C LYS A 532 -0.39 -14.08 -24.83
N THR A 533 -0.13 -15.02 -25.72
CA THR A 533 -1.22 -15.76 -26.41
C THR A 533 -2.03 -16.56 -25.40
N ASP A 534 -1.39 -17.27 -24.50
CA ASP A 534 -2.01 -18.12 -23.48
C ASP A 534 -2.82 -17.31 -22.48
N VAL A 535 -2.24 -16.19 -21.98
CA VAL A 535 -2.92 -15.29 -21.03
C VAL A 535 -4.11 -14.60 -21.68
N ASP A 536 -3.96 -14.08 -22.91
CA ASP A 536 -5.06 -13.49 -23.68
C ASP A 536 -6.19 -14.50 -23.94
N GLU A 537 -5.87 -15.78 -24.10
CA GLU A 537 -6.87 -16.84 -24.25
C GLU A 537 -7.55 -17.15 -22.91
N MET A 538 -6.81 -17.23 -21.82
CA MET A 538 -7.39 -17.43 -20.48
C MET A 538 -8.32 -16.28 -20.11
N CYS A 539 -7.91 -15.03 -20.30
CA CYS A 539 -8.76 -13.85 -20.06
C CYS A 539 -10.08 -13.94 -20.84
N ARG A 540 -10.02 -14.24 -22.15
CA ARG A 540 -11.23 -14.40 -22.98
C ARG A 540 -12.13 -15.53 -22.50
N ASN A 541 -11.57 -16.65 -22.08
CA ASN A 541 -12.34 -17.80 -21.62
C ASN A 541 -13.01 -17.51 -20.27
N ILE A 542 -12.32 -16.85 -19.35
CA ILE A 542 -12.84 -16.49 -18.04
C ILE A 542 -13.91 -15.38 -18.16
N ILE A 543 -13.70 -14.35 -18.98
CA ILE A 543 -14.73 -13.35 -19.31
C ILE A 543 -16.01 -14.03 -19.84
N LYS A 544 -15.88 -15.02 -20.72
CA LYS A 544 -17.01 -15.77 -21.22
C LYS A 544 -17.72 -16.55 -20.12
N GLU A 545 -16.99 -17.09 -19.13
CA GLU A 545 -17.61 -17.79 -18.01
C GLU A 545 -18.36 -16.83 -17.09
N TYR A 546 -17.87 -15.60 -16.91
CA TYR A 546 -18.60 -14.56 -16.19
C TYR A 546 -19.97 -14.26 -16.79
N HIS A 547 -20.13 -14.34 -18.12
CA HIS A 547 -21.45 -14.28 -18.73
C HIS A 547 -22.37 -15.38 -18.19
N GLY A 548 -21.86 -16.60 -18.04
CA GLY A 548 -22.56 -17.73 -17.43
C GLY A 548 -22.96 -17.43 -15.98
N ILE A 549 -22.01 -17.00 -15.18
CA ILE A 549 -22.19 -16.65 -13.76
C ILE A 549 -23.27 -15.57 -13.62
N ILE A 550 -23.15 -14.45 -14.33
CA ILE A 550 -24.11 -13.34 -14.27
C ILE A 550 -25.51 -13.79 -14.72
N ASN A 551 -25.59 -14.59 -15.77
CA ASN A 551 -26.89 -15.07 -16.30
C ASN A 551 -27.61 -16.06 -15.37
N ARG A 552 -26.87 -16.78 -14.51
CA ARG A 552 -27.45 -17.71 -13.52
C ARG A 552 -28.02 -17.02 -12.28
N GLN A 553 -27.70 -15.74 -12.04
CA GLN A 553 -28.14 -15.05 -10.83
C GLN A 553 -29.65 -14.79 -10.85
N GLU A 554 -30.41 -15.56 -10.06
CA GLU A 554 -31.86 -15.42 -9.96
C GLU A 554 -32.33 -14.14 -9.24
N TRP A 555 -31.41 -13.52 -8.45
CA TRP A 555 -31.71 -12.30 -7.71
C TRP A 555 -31.54 -11.03 -8.53
N LEU A 556 -30.91 -11.09 -9.69
CA LEU A 556 -30.79 -9.96 -10.63
C LEU A 556 -32.02 -9.81 -11.53
N SER A 557 -32.51 -8.60 -11.67
CA SER A 557 -33.44 -8.24 -12.74
C SER A 557 -32.78 -8.38 -14.11
N ASP A 558 -33.61 -8.47 -15.15
CA ASP A 558 -33.14 -8.50 -16.53
C ASP A 558 -32.42 -7.20 -16.92
N GLU A 559 -32.78 -6.06 -16.29
CA GLU A 559 -32.16 -4.75 -16.55
C GLU A 559 -30.73 -4.71 -16.02
N THR A 560 -30.52 -4.97 -14.73
CA THR A 560 -29.20 -5.00 -14.12
C THR A 560 -28.31 -6.07 -14.74
N ARG A 561 -28.86 -7.25 -15.02
CA ARG A 561 -28.16 -8.33 -15.72
C ARG A 561 -27.63 -7.89 -17.09
N ALA A 562 -28.44 -7.19 -17.89
CA ALA A 562 -28.02 -6.69 -19.18
C ALA A 562 -26.87 -5.67 -19.05
N LYS A 563 -26.91 -4.79 -18.03
CA LYS A 563 -25.85 -3.82 -17.73
C LYS A 563 -24.55 -4.48 -17.26
N ALA A 564 -24.64 -5.50 -16.41
CA ALA A 564 -23.50 -6.29 -15.99
C ALA A 564 -22.81 -6.98 -17.18
N ILE A 565 -23.59 -7.55 -18.09
CA ILE A 565 -23.09 -8.14 -19.35
C ILE A 565 -22.44 -7.05 -20.24
N GLU A 566 -23.07 -5.89 -20.40
CA GLU A 566 -22.45 -4.77 -21.12
C GLU A 566 -21.13 -4.35 -20.51
N LYS A 567 -21.01 -4.33 -19.17
CA LYS A 567 -19.78 -3.94 -18.48
C LYS A 567 -18.65 -4.91 -18.78
N ILE A 568 -18.90 -6.20 -18.70
CA ILE A 568 -17.87 -7.21 -18.98
C ILE A 568 -17.51 -7.28 -20.47
N ASP A 569 -18.47 -7.04 -21.37
CA ASP A 569 -18.23 -6.99 -22.82
C ASP A 569 -17.36 -5.79 -23.25
N ASN A 570 -17.35 -4.73 -22.46
CA ASN A 570 -16.56 -3.52 -22.70
C ASN A 570 -15.27 -3.48 -21.89
N MET A 571 -14.98 -4.53 -21.11
CA MET A 571 -13.76 -4.59 -20.30
C MET A 571 -12.52 -4.56 -21.17
N THR A 572 -11.61 -3.64 -20.88
CA THR A 572 -10.30 -3.57 -21.51
C THR A 572 -9.39 -4.62 -20.88
N VAL A 573 -8.74 -5.43 -21.71
CA VAL A 573 -7.80 -6.47 -21.26
C VAL A 573 -6.38 -6.06 -21.66
N ARG A 574 -5.54 -5.80 -20.68
CA ARG A 574 -4.13 -5.51 -20.86
C ARG A 574 -3.30 -6.66 -20.29
N THR A 575 -2.38 -7.20 -21.09
CA THR A 575 -1.57 -8.35 -20.70
C THR A 575 -0.10 -8.13 -20.99
N LEU A 576 0.74 -8.42 -20.03
CA LEU A 576 2.20 -8.41 -20.00
C LEU A 576 2.82 -7.02 -20.17
N PHE A 577 2.59 -6.34 -21.28
CA PHE A 577 3.24 -5.08 -21.64
C PHE A 577 2.30 -4.16 -22.43
N PRO A 578 2.49 -2.83 -22.31
CA PRO A 578 1.80 -1.87 -23.19
C PRO A 578 2.10 -2.12 -24.68
N ASN A 579 1.10 -1.86 -25.52
CA ASN A 579 1.25 -1.99 -26.97
C ASN A 579 1.97 -0.77 -27.59
N SER A 580 2.07 0.33 -26.88
CA SER A 580 2.77 1.55 -27.29
C SER A 580 3.23 2.33 -26.06
N TYR A 581 4.25 3.14 -26.22
CA TYR A 581 4.84 3.99 -25.19
C TYR A 581 4.76 5.47 -25.59
N SER A 582 4.93 6.36 -24.63
CA SER A 582 5.01 7.80 -24.88
C SER A 582 6.26 8.18 -25.69
N ASP A 583 6.27 9.37 -26.31
CA ASP A 583 7.45 9.89 -26.97
C ASP A 583 8.47 10.41 -25.96
N MET A 584 9.50 9.64 -25.72
CA MET A 584 10.59 9.94 -24.81
C MET A 584 11.77 10.71 -25.45
N SER A 585 11.72 11.04 -26.74
CA SER A 585 12.85 11.63 -27.48
C SER A 585 13.33 12.98 -26.93
N GLY A 586 12.43 13.73 -26.31
CA GLY A 586 12.73 15.03 -25.69
C GLY A 586 13.04 14.97 -24.19
N LEU A 587 12.95 13.79 -23.57
CA LEU A 587 13.17 13.63 -22.13
C LEU A 587 14.66 13.41 -21.85
N SER A 588 15.26 14.23 -20.98
CA SER A 588 16.63 14.08 -20.51
C SER A 588 16.74 14.44 -19.04
N PHE A 589 17.56 13.71 -18.33
CA PHE A 589 17.87 13.90 -16.90
C PHE A 589 19.29 14.46 -16.70
N GLU A 590 20.04 14.67 -17.75
CA GLU A 590 21.44 15.10 -17.72
C GLU A 590 21.64 16.37 -16.87
N GLY A 591 22.57 16.32 -15.92
CA GLY A 591 22.94 17.46 -15.07
C GLY A 591 22.02 17.72 -13.88
N LEU A 592 20.98 16.92 -13.70
CA LEU A 592 20.12 16.99 -12.52
C LEU A 592 20.83 16.46 -11.25
N SER A 593 20.31 16.83 -10.10
CA SER A 593 20.63 16.18 -8.83
C SER A 593 19.77 14.91 -8.67
N TYR A 594 20.05 14.10 -7.65
CA TYR A 594 19.19 12.97 -7.29
C TYR A 594 17.75 13.44 -7.04
N TYR A 595 17.54 14.44 -6.19
CA TYR A 595 16.24 15.04 -5.94
C TYR A 595 15.57 15.54 -7.22
N GLY A 596 16.32 16.24 -8.06
CA GLY A 596 15.82 16.74 -9.34
C GLY A 596 15.41 15.64 -10.32
N VAL A 597 16.04 14.47 -10.28
CA VAL A 597 15.62 13.29 -11.07
C VAL A 597 14.24 12.83 -10.61
N PHE A 598 14.05 12.60 -9.32
CA PHE A 598 12.77 12.11 -8.79
C PHE A 598 11.64 13.12 -8.98
N GLN A 599 11.88 14.42 -8.71
CA GLN A 599 10.89 15.46 -8.98
C GLN A 599 10.48 15.47 -10.47
N LYS A 600 11.45 15.31 -11.38
CA LYS A 600 11.16 15.25 -12.82
C LYS A 600 10.45 13.96 -13.23
N LEU A 601 10.78 12.82 -12.65
CA LEU A 601 10.07 11.56 -12.91
C LEU A 601 8.60 11.67 -12.54
N ILE A 602 8.30 12.21 -11.34
CA ILE A 602 6.94 12.41 -10.88
C ILE A 602 6.18 13.41 -11.76
N ASP A 603 6.78 14.55 -12.10
CA ASP A 603 6.21 15.54 -13.02
C ASP A 603 5.93 14.92 -14.41
N THR A 604 6.86 14.11 -14.91
CA THR A 604 6.69 13.40 -16.19
C THR A 604 5.55 12.39 -16.12
N SER A 605 5.45 11.62 -15.04
CA SER A 605 4.38 10.65 -14.82
C SER A 605 3.01 11.34 -14.79
N ILE A 606 2.86 12.40 -14.00
CA ILE A 606 1.61 13.20 -13.95
C ILE A 606 1.28 13.77 -15.34
N SER A 607 2.25 14.40 -16.00
CA SER A 607 2.03 15.01 -17.31
C SER A 607 1.65 13.99 -18.38
N THR A 608 2.27 12.81 -18.37
CA THR A 608 1.97 11.70 -19.29
C THR A 608 0.55 11.17 -19.03
N ASN A 609 0.16 11.02 -17.78
CA ASN A 609 -1.19 10.61 -17.41
C ASN A 609 -2.25 11.61 -17.90
N LEU A 610 -2.07 12.90 -17.60
CA LEU A 610 -2.97 13.96 -18.06
C LEU A 610 -3.02 14.04 -19.59
N TYR A 611 -1.88 13.79 -20.28
CA TYR A 611 -1.88 13.73 -21.74
C TYR A 611 -2.68 12.54 -22.26
N ALA A 612 -2.55 11.36 -21.65
CA ALA A 612 -3.30 10.17 -22.07
C ALA A 612 -4.81 10.36 -21.90
N ILE A 613 -5.25 10.97 -20.82
CA ILE A 613 -6.65 11.30 -20.57
C ILE A 613 -7.22 12.21 -21.68
N ARG A 614 -6.47 13.26 -22.02
CA ARG A 614 -6.89 14.22 -23.06
C ARG A 614 -6.82 13.68 -24.47
N ASN A 615 -6.04 12.62 -24.69
CA ASN A 615 -5.76 12.05 -26.00
C ASN A 615 -5.96 10.52 -26.00
N PRO A 616 -7.18 10.03 -25.74
CA PRO A 616 -7.43 8.61 -25.58
C PRO A 616 -7.00 7.82 -26.81
N GLY A 617 -6.30 6.70 -26.58
CA GLY A 617 -5.82 5.80 -27.62
C GLY A 617 -4.55 6.25 -28.37
N GLN A 618 -3.91 7.35 -27.99
CA GLN A 618 -2.61 7.75 -28.54
C GLN A 618 -1.43 6.99 -27.92
N ILE A 619 -1.52 6.67 -26.65
CA ILE A 619 -0.59 5.82 -25.91
C ILE A 619 -1.40 4.78 -25.15
N ASP A 620 -0.82 3.60 -24.94
CA ASP A 620 -1.38 2.53 -24.12
C ASP A 620 -0.81 2.65 -22.72
N LEU A 621 -1.24 3.69 -21.99
CA LEU A 621 -0.76 3.94 -20.64
C LEU A 621 -1.48 3.02 -19.65
N TRP A 622 -0.72 2.31 -18.86
CA TRP A 622 -1.23 1.47 -17.78
C TRP A 622 -1.29 2.27 -16.47
N PRO A 623 -2.22 1.97 -15.58
CA PRO A 623 -2.31 2.65 -14.28
C PRO A 623 -1.08 2.47 -13.39
N ALA A 624 -0.39 1.34 -13.51
CA ALA A 624 0.85 1.02 -12.78
C ALA A 624 1.86 0.29 -13.66
N SER A 625 3.07 0.05 -13.11
CA SER A 625 4.15 -0.63 -13.83
C SER A 625 3.80 -2.07 -14.20
N PRO A 626 3.92 -2.48 -15.46
CA PRO A 626 3.79 -3.88 -15.87
C PRO A 626 4.88 -4.81 -15.33
N LEU A 627 5.92 -4.29 -14.72
CA LEU A 627 7.00 -5.07 -14.10
C LEU A 627 6.70 -5.46 -12.65
N LEU A 628 5.61 -4.95 -12.07
CA LEU A 628 5.15 -5.35 -10.75
C LEU A 628 4.75 -6.83 -10.74
N THR A 629 5.07 -7.52 -9.67
CA THR A 629 4.55 -8.88 -9.43
C THR A 629 3.10 -8.77 -8.96
N ASN A 630 2.24 -8.31 -9.82
CA ASN A 630 0.85 -8.02 -9.54
C ASN A 630 -0.03 -8.19 -10.79
N ALA A 631 -1.34 -8.26 -10.55
CA ALA A 631 -2.40 -7.98 -11.50
C ALA A 631 -3.40 -7.04 -10.80
N PHE A 632 -4.14 -6.24 -11.55
CA PHE A 632 -5.12 -5.33 -10.93
C PHE A 632 -6.23 -4.95 -11.91
N TYR A 633 -7.42 -4.73 -11.35
CA TYR A 633 -8.55 -4.10 -12.04
C TYR A 633 -8.50 -2.58 -11.83
N SER A 634 -8.79 -1.81 -12.87
CA SER A 634 -8.90 -0.35 -12.80
C SER A 634 -10.34 0.05 -13.11
N PRO A 635 -11.08 0.52 -12.10
CA PRO A 635 -12.50 0.86 -12.28
C PRO A 635 -12.73 2.07 -13.20
N ASP A 636 -11.79 3.02 -13.23
CA ASP A 636 -11.86 4.29 -13.96
C ASP A 636 -11.65 4.18 -15.48
N ASP A 637 -11.34 2.98 -15.96
CA ASP A 637 -11.35 2.65 -17.40
C ASP A 637 -11.84 1.23 -17.69
N ASN A 638 -12.47 0.59 -16.69
CA ASN A 638 -13.01 -0.76 -16.77
C ASN A 638 -12.00 -1.74 -17.38
N SER A 639 -10.79 -1.81 -16.84
CA SER A 639 -9.72 -2.65 -17.35
C SER A 639 -9.19 -3.64 -16.33
N ILE A 640 -8.79 -4.84 -16.82
CA ILE A 640 -7.88 -5.73 -16.09
C ILE A 640 -6.49 -5.62 -16.67
N ASN A 641 -5.49 -5.66 -15.78
CA ASN A 641 -4.10 -5.44 -16.10
C ASN A 641 -3.28 -6.60 -15.53
N ILE A 642 -2.89 -7.55 -16.37
CA ILE A 642 -2.10 -8.72 -15.98
C ILE A 642 -0.64 -8.41 -16.25
N CYS A 643 0.10 -8.05 -15.23
CA CYS A 643 1.48 -7.59 -15.34
C CYS A 643 2.44 -8.72 -15.73
N TYR A 644 3.51 -8.38 -16.45
CA TYR A 644 4.56 -9.34 -16.75
C TYR A 644 5.25 -9.85 -15.47
N GLY A 645 5.38 -9.00 -14.46
CA GLY A 645 6.06 -9.33 -13.21
C GLY A 645 5.44 -10.49 -12.42
N ILE A 646 4.18 -10.85 -12.66
CA ILE A 646 3.53 -12.02 -12.01
C ILE A 646 3.65 -13.31 -12.82
N MET A 647 4.29 -13.30 -13.98
CA MET A 647 4.22 -14.38 -14.97
C MET A 647 5.31 -15.45 -14.85
N GLY A 648 5.88 -15.66 -13.69
CA GLY A 648 6.91 -16.68 -13.45
C GLY A 648 6.62 -17.54 -12.22
N GLY A 649 7.63 -18.25 -11.76
CA GLY A 649 7.55 -19.11 -10.56
C GLY A 649 6.44 -20.14 -10.63
N SER A 650 5.61 -20.17 -9.60
CA SER A 650 4.44 -21.05 -9.48
C SER A 650 3.19 -20.51 -10.19
N CYS A 651 3.21 -19.23 -10.68
CA CYS A 651 2.04 -18.59 -11.25
C CYS A 651 1.74 -19.02 -12.69
N TYR A 652 2.77 -19.14 -13.55
CA TYR A 652 2.58 -19.52 -14.93
C TYR A 652 3.78 -20.31 -15.48
N ALA A 653 3.48 -21.33 -16.30
CA ALA A 653 4.47 -21.99 -17.15
C ALA A 653 3.83 -22.40 -18.48
N ALA A 654 4.52 -22.13 -19.60
CA ALA A 654 4.00 -22.39 -20.96
C ALA A 654 3.75 -23.87 -21.26
N ASP A 655 4.45 -24.79 -20.57
CA ASP A 655 4.34 -26.24 -20.72
C ASP A 655 3.62 -26.94 -19.57
N ALA A 656 3.02 -26.16 -18.65
CA ALA A 656 2.25 -26.70 -17.54
C ALA A 656 0.92 -27.28 -18.02
N GLU A 657 0.41 -28.28 -17.26
CA GLU A 657 -0.95 -28.76 -17.47
C GLU A 657 -1.96 -27.64 -17.18
N PRO A 658 -3.08 -27.57 -17.91
CA PRO A 658 -4.07 -26.49 -17.74
C PRO A 658 -4.52 -26.29 -16.29
N GLU A 659 -4.63 -27.37 -15.50
CA GLU A 659 -4.99 -27.31 -14.08
C GLU A 659 -4.08 -26.39 -13.26
N LYS A 660 -2.78 -26.40 -13.57
CA LYS A 660 -1.81 -25.56 -12.88
C LYS A 660 -1.97 -24.09 -13.26
N ASN A 661 -2.00 -23.80 -14.58
CA ASN A 661 -2.14 -22.39 -15.01
C ASN A 661 -3.51 -21.80 -14.63
N TYR A 662 -4.60 -22.57 -14.72
CA TYR A 662 -5.91 -22.10 -14.25
C TYR A 662 -6.01 -22.04 -12.73
N GLY A 663 -5.35 -22.93 -12.00
CA GLY A 663 -5.28 -22.89 -10.53
C GLY A 663 -4.40 -21.75 -9.98
N ALA A 664 -3.50 -21.21 -10.79
CA ALA A 664 -2.64 -20.08 -10.44
C ALA A 664 -3.09 -18.80 -11.15
N ILE A 665 -2.42 -18.39 -12.24
CA ILE A 665 -2.73 -17.13 -12.93
C ILE A 665 -4.19 -17.07 -13.40
N GLY A 666 -4.84 -18.18 -13.66
CA GLY A 666 -6.26 -18.22 -14.03
C GLY A 666 -7.16 -17.74 -12.88
N THR A 667 -6.87 -18.11 -11.64
CA THR A 667 -7.61 -17.62 -10.47
C THR A 667 -7.36 -16.13 -10.23
N VAL A 668 -6.14 -15.65 -10.46
CA VAL A 668 -5.81 -14.22 -10.40
C VAL A 668 -6.57 -13.43 -11.47
N ILE A 669 -6.58 -13.91 -12.73
CA ILE A 669 -7.38 -13.27 -13.80
C ILE A 669 -8.87 -13.24 -13.42
N GLY A 670 -9.38 -14.31 -12.85
CA GLY A 670 -10.77 -14.37 -12.37
C GLY A 670 -11.01 -13.36 -11.24
N HIS A 671 -10.08 -13.23 -10.31
CA HIS A 671 -10.10 -12.26 -9.22
C HIS A 671 -10.18 -10.83 -9.78
N GLU A 672 -9.32 -10.45 -10.71
CA GLU A 672 -9.31 -9.11 -11.31
C GLU A 672 -10.62 -8.79 -12.07
N ILE A 673 -11.16 -9.76 -12.78
CA ILE A 673 -12.46 -9.59 -13.44
C ILE A 673 -13.57 -9.38 -12.40
N SER A 674 -13.49 -10.05 -11.24
CA SER A 674 -14.47 -9.92 -10.16
C SER A 674 -14.57 -8.51 -9.61
N HIS A 675 -13.46 -7.79 -9.56
CA HIS A 675 -13.44 -6.41 -9.08
C HIS A 675 -14.34 -5.46 -9.88
N ALA A 676 -14.71 -5.80 -11.10
CA ALA A 676 -15.74 -5.05 -11.82
C ALA A 676 -17.12 -5.11 -11.13
N PHE A 677 -17.34 -6.08 -10.25
CA PHE A 677 -18.62 -6.41 -9.62
C PHE A 677 -18.53 -6.54 -8.09
N ASP A 678 -17.41 -6.16 -7.49
CA ASP A 678 -17.23 -6.04 -6.07
C ASP A 678 -17.89 -4.75 -5.52
N PRO A 679 -17.88 -4.49 -4.19
CA PRO A 679 -18.48 -3.29 -3.61
C PRO A 679 -17.99 -1.96 -4.17
N GLN A 680 -16.74 -1.91 -4.63
CA GLN A 680 -16.13 -0.69 -5.20
C GLN A 680 -16.40 -0.61 -6.70
N GLY A 681 -16.02 -1.62 -7.47
CA GLY A 681 -16.19 -1.63 -8.92
C GLY A 681 -17.64 -1.60 -9.37
N ALA A 682 -18.56 -2.13 -8.55
CA ALA A 682 -20.00 -2.08 -8.82
C ALA A 682 -20.57 -0.64 -8.97
N GLN A 683 -19.85 0.38 -8.50
CA GLN A 683 -20.24 1.78 -8.61
C GLN A 683 -19.89 2.42 -9.95
N PHE A 684 -19.07 1.75 -10.78
CA PHE A 684 -18.61 2.24 -12.07
C PHE A 684 -19.32 1.53 -13.24
N ASP A 685 -19.65 2.28 -14.27
CA ASP A 685 -20.29 1.76 -15.48
C ASP A 685 -19.27 1.06 -16.42
N LYS A 686 -19.74 0.65 -17.58
CA LYS A 686 -18.95 -0.06 -18.59
C LYS A 686 -17.85 0.80 -19.25
N GLU A 687 -17.96 2.10 -19.20
CA GLU A 687 -16.96 3.05 -19.68
C GLU A 687 -15.94 3.41 -18.60
N GLY A 688 -16.19 3.10 -17.32
CA GLY A 688 -15.40 3.50 -16.16
C GLY A 688 -15.90 4.78 -15.50
N ASN A 689 -17.06 5.31 -15.87
CA ASN A 689 -17.64 6.44 -15.17
C ASN A 689 -18.33 5.97 -13.88
N MET A 690 -18.19 6.74 -12.81
CA MET A 690 -18.95 6.53 -11.59
C MET A 690 -20.42 6.86 -11.84
N ALA A 691 -21.22 5.87 -12.10
CA ALA A 691 -22.63 5.98 -12.44
C ALA A 691 -23.39 4.76 -11.96
N SER A 692 -24.50 4.98 -11.27
CA SER A 692 -25.37 3.87 -10.87
C SER A 692 -25.99 3.24 -12.12
N TRP A 693 -25.72 1.94 -12.31
CA TRP A 693 -26.27 1.14 -13.38
C TRP A 693 -27.21 0.04 -12.87
N TRP A 694 -27.39 -0.03 -11.57
CA TRP A 694 -28.26 -0.97 -10.87
C TRP A 694 -29.71 -0.48 -10.82
N THR A 695 -30.65 -1.40 -10.68
CA THR A 695 -31.93 -1.05 -10.09
C THR A 695 -31.80 -0.94 -8.58
N ASP A 696 -32.66 -0.15 -7.91
CA ASP A 696 -32.60 0.01 -6.45
C ASP A 696 -32.81 -1.34 -5.74
N GLU A 697 -33.69 -2.19 -6.23
CA GLU A 697 -34.00 -3.50 -5.66
C GLU A 697 -32.80 -4.48 -5.79
N ASP A 698 -32.10 -4.45 -6.92
CA ASP A 698 -30.94 -5.31 -7.13
C ASP A 698 -29.74 -4.84 -6.32
N PHE A 699 -29.55 -3.52 -6.22
CA PHE A 699 -28.50 -2.95 -5.36
C PHE A 699 -28.71 -3.26 -3.88
N ASP A 700 -29.97 -3.18 -3.40
CA ASP A 700 -30.34 -3.62 -2.05
C ASP A 700 -30.09 -5.13 -1.85
N ALA A 701 -30.31 -5.94 -2.86
CA ALA A 701 -30.08 -7.38 -2.79
C ALA A 701 -28.58 -7.72 -2.82
N PHE A 702 -27.79 -6.94 -3.54
CA PHE A 702 -26.33 -7.00 -3.53
C PHE A 702 -25.76 -6.64 -2.17
N ASN A 703 -26.16 -5.48 -1.60
CA ASN A 703 -25.71 -5.02 -0.29
C ASN A 703 -25.98 -6.03 0.83
N LYS A 704 -27.14 -6.70 0.82
CA LYS A 704 -27.45 -7.76 1.80
C LYS A 704 -26.50 -8.96 1.71
N ARG A 705 -25.95 -9.25 0.54
CA ARG A 705 -24.94 -10.30 0.36
C ARG A 705 -23.59 -9.86 0.87
N ILE A 706 -23.24 -8.61 0.60
CA ILE A 706 -22.04 -7.97 1.18
C ILE A 706 -22.14 -7.95 2.70
N ASP A 707 -23.28 -7.55 3.28
CA ASP A 707 -23.47 -7.54 4.74
C ASP A 707 -23.23 -8.93 5.35
N LYS A 708 -23.71 -10.01 4.70
CA LYS A 708 -23.45 -11.38 5.15
C LYS A 708 -21.95 -11.72 5.16
N MET A 709 -21.24 -11.30 4.15
CA MET A 709 -19.79 -11.48 4.04
C MET A 709 -19.04 -10.67 5.12
N VAL A 710 -19.41 -9.41 5.30
CA VAL A 710 -18.87 -8.55 6.36
C VAL A 710 -19.12 -9.16 7.74
N ASP A 711 -20.33 -9.63 8.02
CA ASP A 711 -20.67 -10.29 9.29
C ASP A 711 -19.85 -11.58 9.51
N TYR A 712 -19.61 -12.36 8.45
CA TYR A 712 -18.80 -13.56 8.51
C TYR A 712 -17.36 -13.23 8.95
N PHE A 713 -16.71 -12.25 8.30
CA PHE A 713 -15.36 -11.86 8.63
C PHE A 713 -15.26 -11.13 9.97
N ASN A 714 -16.20 -10.27 10.33
CA ASN A 714 -16.22 -9.64 11.65
C ASN A 714 -16.30 -10.68 12.80
N ASN A 715 -16.88 -11.85 12.55
CA ASN A 715 -16.94 -12.95 13.51
C ASN A 715 -15.74 -13.92 13.42
N MET A 716 -14.93 -13.82 12.38
CA MET A 716 -13.76 -14.65 12.21
C MET A 716 -12.64 -14.16 13.12
N VAL A 717 -12.12 -15.05 13.94
CA VAL A 717 -10.89 -14.83 14.69
C VAL A 717 -9.73 -15.12 13.75
N ALA A 718 -8.86 -14.13 13.53
CA ALA A 718 -7.67 -14.31 12.74
C ALA A 718 -6.59 -15.07 13.53
N PHE A 719 -6.12 -14.49 14.62
CA PHE A 719 -5.16 -15.09 15.57
C PHE A 719 -5.28 -14.32 16.90
N ASP A 720 -4.85 -14.93 18.00
CA ASP A 720 -4.74 -14.32 19.33
C ASP A 720 -6.01 -13.60 19.83
N GLY A 721 -7.17 -14.06 19.38
CA GLY A 721 -8.46 -13.46 19.73
C GLY A 721 -8.76 -12.15 18.99
N LEU A 722 -7.93 -11.75 18.04
CA LEU A 722 -8.17 -10.63 17.14
C LEU A 722 -9.14 -11.03 16.02
N HIS A 723 -10.05 -10.15 15.71
CA HIS A 723 -11.04 -10.38 14.66
C HIS A 723 -10.62 -9.65 13.38
N MET A 724 -11.08 -10.21 12.26
CA MET A 724 -10.96 -9.55 10.96
C MET A 724 -11.80 -8.28 10.92
N ASN A 725 -11.41 -7.34 10.06
CA ASN A 725 -12.20 -6.17 9.71
C ASN A 725 -13.02 -6.45 8.43
N GLY A 726 -14.24 -6.96 8.59
CA GLY A 726 -15.09 -7.33 7.46
C GLY A 726 -15.35 -6.19 6.46
N PRO A 727 -15.65 -4.96 6.89
CA PRO A 727 -15.75 -3.81 6.00
C PRO A 727 -14.50 -3.56 5.14
N MET A 728 -13.31 -3.78 5.67
CA MET A 728 -12.04 -3.60 4.97
C MET A 728 -11.82 -4.67 3.90
N VAL A 729 -11.99 -5.95 4.26
CA VAL A 729 -11.63 -7.07 3.37
C VAL A 729 -12.74 -7.51 2.39
N LYS A 730 -13.92 -6.93 2.43
CA LYS A 730 -15.09 -7.39 1.66
C LYS A 730 -14.89 -7.37 0.14
N GLY A 731 -14.12 -6.41 -0.38
CA GLY A 731 -13.80 -6.30 -1.81
C GLY A 731 -12.97 -7.50 -2.26
N GLU A 732 -11.84 -7.69 -1.60
CA GLU A 732 -10.89 -8.74 -1.89
C GLU A 732 -11.47 -10.15 -1.71
N VAL A 733 -12.22 -10.35 -0.65
CA VAL A 733 -12.91 -11.64 -0.43
C VAL A 733 -13.94 -11.94 -1.52
N SER A 734 -14.70 -10.92 -1.94
CA SER A 734 -15.65 -11.07 -3.05
C SER A 734 -14.93 -11.49 -4.33
N ALA A 735 -13.78 -10.89 -4.60
CA ALA A 735 -12.96 -11.17 -5.76
C ALA A 735 -12.32 -12.57 -5.68
N ASP A 736 -11.76 -12.97 -4.54
CA ASP A 736 -11.18 -14.29 -4.33
C ASP A 736 -12.19 -15.41 -4.54
N VAL A 737 -13.35 -15.32 -3.90
CA VAL A 737 -14.40 -16.35 -3.97
C VAL A 737 -14.95 -16.49 -5.40
N THR A 738 -15.24 -15.38 -6.05
CA THR A 738 -15.80 -15.39 -7.40
C THR A 738 -14.75 -15.77 -8.43
N GLY A 739 -13.52 -15.28 -8.27
CA GLY A 739 -12.39 -15.54 -9.17
C GLY A 739 -12.01 -17.00 -9.21
N LEU A 740 -11.89 -17.65 -8.02
CA LEU A 740 -11.63 -19.08 -7.93
C LEU A 740 -12.71 -19.88 -8.66
N LYS A 741 -13.99 -19.56 -8.46
CA LYS A 741 -15.12 -20.21 -9.12
C LYS A 741 -15.06 -20.04 -10.64
N ALA A 742 -14.84 -18.82 -11.12
CA ALA A 742 -14.77 -18.52 -12.55
C ALA A 742 -13.62 -19.27 -13.23
N ALA A 743 -12.45 -19.33 -12.60
CA ALA A 743 -11.32 -20.10 -13.12
C ALA A 743 -11.59 -21.61 -13.14
N LEU A 744 -12.22 -22.14 -12.09
CA LEU A 744 -12.62 -23.56 -12.00
C LEU A 744 -13.61 -23.96 -13.10
N GLU A 745 -14.68 -23.18 -13.25
CA GLU A 745 -15.71 -23.46 -14.25
C GLU A 745 -15.14 -23.33 -15.68
N THR A 746 -14.25 -22.36 -15.89
CA THR A 746 -13.53 -22.19 -17.16
C THR A 746 -12.63 -23.39 -17.44
N LEU A 747 -11.87 -23.86 -16.45
CA LEU A 747 -11.04 -25.06 -16.58
C LEU A 747 -11.89 -26.28 -17.00
N LEU A 748 -13.02 -26.49 -16.32
CA LEU A 748 -13.93 -27.60 -16.64
C LEU A 748 -14.59 -27.46 -18.01
N ALA A 749 -14.79 -26.24 -18.50
CA ALA A 749 -15.27 -25.99 -19.87
C ALA A 749 -14.20 -26.33 -20.93
N VAL A 750 -12.93 -26.02 -20.64
CA VAL A 750 -11.78 -26.32 -21.52
C VAL A 750 -11.35 -27.78 -21.42
N LYS A 751 -11.33 -28.34 -20.21
CA LYS A 751 -10.89 -29.71 -19.91
C LYS A 751 -11.88 -30.38 -18.94
N PRO A 752 -12.96 -31.02 -19.46
CA PRO A 752 -14.02 -31.60 -18.64
C PRO A 752 -13.59 -32.70 -17.67
N ASP A 753 -12.42 -33.32 -17.91
CA ASP A 753 -11.81 -34.36 -17.10
C ASP A 753 -10.57 -33.86 -16.35
N ALA A 754 -10.55 -32.56 -16.02
CA ALA A 754 -9.46 -31.93 -15.28
C ALA A 754 -9.23 -32.57 -13.90
N ASP A 755 -7.98 -32.66 -13.50
CA ASP A 755 -7.57 -33.05 -12.16
C ASP A 755 -7.77 -31.91 -11.18
N LEU A 756 -8.88 -31.91 -10.47
CA LEU A 756 -9.22 -30.86 -9.53
C LEU A 756 -8.33 -30.84 -8.26
N GLU A 757 -7.72 -31.97 -7.90
CA GLU A 757 -6.73 -31.96 -6.82
C GLU A 757 -5.54 -31.09 -7.22
N THR A 758 -5.01 -31.25 -8.43
CA THR A 758 -3.93 -30.39 -8.95
C THR A 758 -4.35 -28.92 -9.01
N PHE A 759 -5.56 -28.61 -9.46
CA PHE A 759 -6.08 -27.24 -9.52
C PHE A 759 -6.11 -26.58 -8.13
N TYR A 760 -6.77 -27.20 -7.15
CA TYR A 760 -6.90 -26.62 -5.81
C TYR A 760 -5.57 -26.51 -5.07
N ARG A 761 -4.69 -27.52 -5.22
CA ARG A 761 -3.34 -27.43 -4.64
C ARG A 761 -2.53 -26.29 -5.23
N GLN A 762 -2.63 -26.07 -6.53
CA GLN A 762 -1.94 -24.96 -7.19
C GLN A 762 -2.47 -23.63 -6.71
N TYR A 763 -3.80 -23.48 -6.57
CA TYR A 763 -4.41 -22.30 -5.99
C TYR A 763 -3.88 -21.99 -4.58
N ALA A 764 -3.84 -22.97 -3.72
CA ALA A 764 -3.33 -22.77 -2.37
C ALA A 764 -1.83 -22.44 -2.35
N SER A 765 -1.05 -23.00 -3.27
CA SER A 765 0.41 -22.81 -3.27
C SER A 765 0.86 -21.40 -3.64
N ILE A 766 0.14 -20.69 -4.54
CA ILE A 766 0.54 -19.33 -4.92
C ILE A 766 0.39 -18.32 -3.78
N TRP A 767 -0.45 -18.63 -2.78
CA TRP A 767 -0.66 -17.79 -1.60
C TRP A 767 0.21 -18.18 -0.41
N ALA A 768 1.14 -19.14 -0.57
CA ALA A 768 2.07 -19.51 0.49
C ALA A 768 2.98 -18.34 0.84
N SER A 769 2.93 -17.90 2.10
CA SER A 769 3.75 -16.78 2.58
C SER A 769 4.25 -17.05 4.00
N LYS A 770 5.38 -16.43 4.33
CA LYS A 770 5.95 -16.34 5.68
C LYS A 770 6.27 -14.89 5.96
N ASP A 771 5.57 -14.33 6.91
CA ASP A 771 5.68 -12.93 7.25
C ASP A 771 6.62 -12.70 8.44
N LYS A 772 7.18 -11.50 8.53
CA LYS A 772 7.93 -11.05 9.70
C LYS A 772 6.98 -11.02 10.91
N PRO A 773 7.39 -11.49 12.09
CA PRO A 773 6.58 -11.38 13.29
C PRO A 773 6.06 -9.96 13.51
N GLY A 774 4.75 -9.83 13.73
CA GLY A 774 4.07 -8.55 13.85
C GLY A 774 3.57 -7.95 12.53
N LEU A 775 4.05 -8.41 11.37
CA LEU A 775 3.51 -7.96 10.08
C LEU A 775 2.07 -8.42 9.89
N ASP A 776 1.76 -9.67 10.27
CA ASP A 776 0.39 -10.19 10.23
C ASP A 776 -0.59 -9.32 11.02
N TYR A 777 -0.15 -8.84 12.20
CA TYR A 777 -0.96 -7.93 13.01
C TYR A 777 -1.15 -6.59 12.32
N TYR A 778 -0.12 -6.09 11.68
CA TYR A 778 -0.18 -4.85 10.91
C TYR A 778 -1.12 -5.01 9.71
N SER A 779 -0.94 -6.06 8.90
CA SER A 779 -1.80 -6.37 7.75
C SER A 779 -3.26 -6.54 8.16
N LEU A 780 -3.53 -7.22 9.28
CA LEU A 780 -4.89 -7.35 9.82
C LEU A 780 -5.59 -6.01 10.07
N LYS A 781 -4.84 -4.94 10.31
CA LYS A 781 -5.36 -3.61 10.63
C LYS A 781 -5.37 -2.64 9.44
N THR A 782 -4.54 -2.87 8.44
CA THR A 782 -4.29 -1.88 7.38
C THR A 782 -4.42 -2.41 5.96
N ASP A 783 -4.44 -3.75 5.76
CA ASP A 783 -4.50 -4.37 4.45
C ASP A 783 -5.93 -4.80 4.10
N GLU A 784 -6.40 -4.45 2.93
CA GLU A 784 -7.70 -4.87 2.40
C GLU A 784 -7.73 -6.36 2.05
N HIS A 785 -6.56 -7.00 1.93
CA HIS A 785 -6.46 -8.43 1.68
C HIS A 785 -6.53 -9.22 2.99
N PRO A 786 -7.31 -10.29 3.03
CA PRO A 786 -7.20 -11.28 4.10
C PRO A 786 -5.82 -11.95 4.07
N LEU A 787 -5.36 -12.45 5.20
CA LEU A 787 -4.13 -13.23 5.27
C LEU A 787 -4.21 -14.47 4.35
N GLY A 788 -3.07 -14.91 3.81
CA GLY A 788 -3.01 -15.94 2.78
C GLY A 788 -3.80 -17.23 3.09
N TYR A 789 -3.75 -17.71 4.35
CA TYR A 789 -4.53 -18.89 4.75
C TYR A 789 -6.05 -18.64 4.75
N GLN A 790 -6.49 -17.41 5.06
CA GLN A 790 -7.91 -17.04 5.01
C GLN A 790 -8.40 -16.93 3.57
N ARG A 791 -7.60 -16.31 2.68
CA ARG A 791 -7.90 -16.26 1.25
C ARG A 791 -8.15 -17.64 0.68
N VAL A 792 -7.25 -18.59 0.96
CA VAL A 792 -7.34 -19.97 0.45
C VAL A 792 -8.50 -20.69 1.09
N ASN A 793 -8.51 -20.82 2.43
CA ASN A 793 -9.46 -21.69 3.12
C ASN A 793 -10.90 -21.23 2.91
N VAL A 794 -11.18 -19.94 3.03
CA VAL A 794 -12.54 -19.42 2.85
C VAL A 794 -13.04 -19.61 1.41
N SER A 795 -12.19 -19.36 0.42
CA SER A 795 -12.58 -19.45 -0.99
C SER A 795 -12.86 -20.88 -1.44
N VAL A 796 -12.03 -21.87 -0.99
CA VAL A 796 -12.27 -23.26 -1.37
C VAL A 796 -13.52 -23.85 -0.70
N MET A 797 -13.85 -23.41 0.52
CA MET A 797 -15.05 -23.84 1.26
C MET A 797 -16.37 -23.42 0.60
N GLN A 798 -16.37 -22.54 -0.40
CA GLN A 798 -17.54 -22.15 -1.16
C GLN A 798 -17.94 -23.18 -2.24
N ASN A 799 -17.08 -24.20 -2.51
CA ASN A 799 -17.20 -25.05 -3.68
C ASN A 799 -17.46 -26.54 -3.33
N ASP A 800 -18.58 -27.11 -3.80
CA ASP A 800 -18.89 -28.54 -3.58
C ASP A 800 -17.84 -29.47 -4.18
N SER A 801 -17.26 -29.10 -5.33
CA SER A 801 -16.21 -29.88 -5.98
C SER A 801 -14.92 -29.97 -5.14
N PHE A 802 -14.65 -29.02 -4.28
CA PHE A 802 -13.57 -29.10 -3.28
C PHE A 802 -13.86 -30.21 -2.28
N PHE A 803 -15.07 -30.23 -1.72
CA PHE A 803 -15.47 -31.28 -0.77
C PHE A 803 -15.44 -32.66 -1.41
N GLU A 804 -15.90 -32.79 -2.64
CA GLU A 804 -15.87 -34.06 -3.38
C GLU A 804 -14.43 -34.52 -3.64
N THR A 805 -13.53 -33.59 -4.04
CA THR A 805 -12.14 -33.89 -4.37
C THR A 805 -11.35 -34.37 -3.17
N PHE A 806 -11.50 -33.72 -2.02
CA PHE A 806 -10.73 -34.03 -0.82
C PHE A 806 -11.50 -34.89 0.21
N GLY A 807 -12.74 -35.27 -0.10
CA GLY A 807 -13.57 -36.15 0.74
C GLY A 807 -14.05 -35.49 2.05
N ILE A 808 -14.19 -34.16 2.05
CA ILE A 808 -14.62 -33.32 3.16
C ILE A 808 -16.09 -33.50 3.45
N LYS A 809 -16.48 -33.51 4.71
CA LYS A 809 -17.83 -33.86 5.17
C LYS A 809 -18.30 -32.91 6.25
N GLU A 810 -19.61 -32.90 6.48
CA GLU A 810 -20.21 -32.22 7.62
C GLU A 810 -19.55 -32.64 8.94
N GLY A 811 -19.02 -31.63 9.66
CA GLY A 811 -18.28 -31.80 10.92
C GLY A 811 -16.76 -31.70 10.76
N ASP A 812 -16.20 -31.68 9.55
CA ASP A 812 -14.81 -31.34 9.29
C ASP A 812 -14.61 -29.81 9.35
N ASN A 813 -13.43 -29.34 9.75
CA ASN A 813 -13.16 -27.89 9.89
C ASN A 813 -13.31 -27.14 8.55
N MET A 814 -12.92 -27.78 7.44
CA MET A 814 -13.02 -27.22 6.10
C MET A 814 -14.40 -27.40 5.45
N TYR A 815 -15.43 -27.85 6.18
CA TYR A 815 -16.78 -27.94 5.66
C TYR A 815 -17.58 -26.67 5.93
N MET A 816 -18.20 -26.10 4.91
CA MET A 816 -19.14 -25.00 5.01
C MET A 816 -20.48 -25.43 4.40
N ALA A 817 -21.55 -25.33 5.22
CA ALA A 817 -22.89 -25.67 4.75
C ALA A 817 -23.35 -24.65 3.68
N PRO A 818 -24.16 -25.06 2.68
CA PRO A 818 -24.60 -24.14 1.60
C PRO A 818 -25.26 -22.86 2.10
N GLU A 819 -26.04 -22.93 3.20
CA GLU A 819 -26.68 -21.75 3.80
C GLU A 819 -25.71 -20.76 4.47
N ASP A 820 -24.52 -21.23 4.83
CA ASP A 820 -23.48 -20.41 5.47
C ASP A 820 -22.53 -19.76 4.45
N ARG A 821 -22.52 -20.22 3.20
CA ARG A 821 -21.67 -19.68 2.14
C ARG A 821 -21.90 -18.20 1.92
N ILE A 822 -20.80 -17.50 1.64
CA ILE A 822 -20.75 -16.05 1.50
C ILE A 822 -20.58 -15.59 0.06
N ALA A 823 -20.53 -16.52 -0.90
CA ALA A 823 -20.43 -16.17 -2.32
C ALA A 823 -21.59 -15.25 -2.75
N ILE A 824 -21.28 -14.20 -3.47
CA ILE A 824 -22.25 -13.24 -4.02
C ILE A 824 -22.71 -13.70 -5.41
N TRP A 825 -21.76 -14.13 -6.21
CA TRP A 825 -21.95 -14.57 -7.60
C TRP A 825 -21.86 -16.11 -7.68
N GLU A 826 -23.00 -16.78 -7.37
CA GLU A 826 -23.09 -18.25 -7.35
C GLU A 826 -23.30 -18.88 -8.74
#